data_eaf153dca6086719e9a7d60b7af5a224
#
_entry.id   eaf153dca6086719e9a7d60b7af5a224
#
_cell.length_a   1.000
_cell.length_b   1.000
_cell.length_c   1.000
_cell.angle_alpha   90.00
_cell.angle_beta   90.00
_cell.angle_gamma   90.00
#
_symmetry.space_group_name_H-M   'P 1'
#
loop_
_entity.id
_entity.type
_entity.pdbx_description
1 polymer ?
#
loop_
_entity_poly.entity_id
_entity_poly.type
_entity_poly.pdbx_seq_one_letter_code
_entity_poly.pdbx_strand_id
1 'polypeptide(L)'
;MTQLFIRLSEYFRSHRTICWLSMIVLFVFFGYFAMQIHLEEDINKLMPSSKNEDGTTKLAFANLKIKDKTFLLFEGKDPERLMETCDSFIDSLLLRDSVSQTIGDVFYRLPDDLMMDGVDYMSGHFPAYIDTSAYARFDTLLTREHMLRQMQQNHEDLTSEFGEMFPELIQMDPLGMRMVLAEQLMPLLDAGSGSYKTIEGHFFVPDSTVCIAFITPRFSSTNTGQGSTLFQMLNTQMEQYAQSHPDVRISYHGTPASGYYNSTQIKHDLTTTITGALILVLVFLFICFRNWNTIPLLLLHVAFGTFFGLALMYWLKGQFSLLALGIGGIVLGVALSYVLHVLTHFKYVGDVTQLLRDQVKPVWLGCLTTIGSFAGLIFIQTDLLQDFGLFAAFAILGTTLFSLTYLPQLLNTKTNKVNQKAFALIDRINTYPVDRKRGLIAVIIVVMAVCIGAYFYGGTRFDADMHNLGYLEEMTEYSENLLREKTYTGDKQKYFASEGKTMEEAIENFGVLDSKLDSLQKLGLVKSYTHTSQIFVPMKEQQVRIDAWKHYWTDERLATVRRLIAETAPQAGLNANAFENFFEAAKADYEPDSLYGAGIIPEGYQSTLMEQSYNGDYLCFTSVRCANDSVRSSESDYIRICDAIAQDPHLLVLDTYYYTTDTLIQMSEDFSVLQWISMLFVFLVLLISFHFNIKNTVLGFMPILLSWMIVLGAMVLFDMRFNLINIIISTFIFGIGVDYSIFVMNGLTDNNSQKLAYHKTAIFFSAVTLIVTVSSMVFAVHPAIKSVGFSTLVGLLSAVILSYVLQPAVYRWLNRNKEA
;
A
#
# COMPACT_ATOMS: atom_id res chain seq x y z
N MET A 1 43.20 4.05 -12.68
CA MET A 1 42.00 3.23 -13.01
C MET A 1 42.09 2.67 -14.42
N THR A 2 42.19 3.46 -15.50
CA THR A 2 42.30 2.98 -16.91
C THR A 2 43.40 1.95 -17.08
N GLN A 3 44.61 2.15 -16.52
CA GLN A 3 45.72 1.19 -16.59
C GLN A 3 45.42 -0.15 -15.93
N LEU A 4 44.59 -0.15 -14.87
CA LEU A 4 44.16 -1.38 -14.19
C LEU A 4 43.31 -2.23 -15.13
N PHE A 5 42.29 -1.65 -15.79
CA PHE A 5 41.44 -2.37 -16.75
C PHE A 5 42.23 -2.84 -17.98
N ILE A 6 43.21 -2.06 -18.45
CA ILE A 6 44.09 -2.50 -19.57
C ILE A 6 44.90 -3.72 -19.13
N ARG A 7 45.59 -3.67 -17.97
CA ARG A 7 46.39 -4.83 -17.48
C ARG A 7 45.50 -6.05 -17.24
N LEU A 8 44.31 -5.85 -16.67
CA LEU A 8 43.36 -6.95 -16.48
C LEU A 8 42.91 -7.56 -17.80
N SER A 9 42.65 -6.71 -18.81
CA SER A 9 42.29 -7.15 -20.14
C SER A 9 43.43 -7.92 -20.81
N GLU A 10 44.67 -7.47 -20.68
CA GLU A 10 45.86 -8.16 -21.21
C GLU A 10 46.05 -9.51 -20.50
N TYR A 11 45.86 -9.59 -19.18
CA TYR A 11 45.95 -10.82 -18.44
C TYR A 11 44.87 -11.82 -18.89
N PHE A 12 43.61 -11.40 -18.98
CA PHE A 12 42.53 -12.26 -19.47
C PHE A 12 42.71 -12.70 -20.93
N ARG A 13 43.33 -11.86 -21.76
CA ARG A 13 43.65 -12.22 -23.14
C ARG A 13 44.72 -13.29 -23.25
N SER A 14 45.69 -13.29 -22.33
CA SER A 14 46.72 -14.33 -22.22
C SER A 14 46.22 -15.61 -21.57
N HIS A 15 45.22 -15.52 -20.68
CA HIS A 15 44.66 -16.63 -19.89
C HIS A 15 43.15 -16.78 -20.12
N ARG A 16 42.75 -17.11 -21.35
CA ARG A 16 41.31 -17.19 -21.73
C ARG A 16 40.50 -18.17 -20.91
N THR A 17 41.05 -19.33 -20.47
CA THR A 17 40.40 -20.29 -19.61
C THR A 17 40.06 -19.70 -18.25
N ILE A 18 40.93 -18.90 -17.65
CA ILE A 18 40.68 -18.21 -16.37
C ILE A 18 39.60 -17.17 -16.57
N CYS A 19 39.60 -16.43 -17.68
CA CYS A 19 38.54 -15.45 -17.97
C CYS A 19 37.14 -16.11 -18.05
N TRP A 20 37.00 -17.19 -18.82
CA TRP A 20 35.74 -17.92 -18.93
C TRP A 20 35.31 -18.56 -17.60
N LEU A 21 36.26 -19.22 -16.90
CA LEU A 21 35.98 -19.86 -15.65
C LEU A 21 35.51 -18.83 -14.57
N SER A 22 36.23 -17.70 -14.44
CA SER A 22 35.85 -16.64 -13.50
C SER A 22 34.49 -16.03 -13.84
N MET A 23 34.20 -15.81 -15.12
CA MET A 23 32.91 -15.29 -15.57
C MET A 23 31.77 -16.25 -15.21
N ILE A 24 31.92 -17.55 -15.49
CA ILE A 24 30.91 -18.57 -15.19
C ILE A 24 30.72 -18.71 -13.70
N VAL A 25 31.81 -18.79 -12.92
CA VAL A 25 31.75 -18.92 -11.46
C VAL A 25 31.03 -17.74 -10.83
N LEU A 26 31.38 -16.51 -11.22
CA LEU A 26 30.70 -15.31 -10.69
C LEU A 26 29.23 -15.25 -11.12
N PHE A 27 28.92 -15.64 -12.37
CA PHE A 27 27.56 -15.66 -12.85
C PHE A 27 26.68 -16.66 -12.08
N VAL A 28 27.18 -17.87 -11.85
CA VAL A 28 26.48 -18.90 -11.06
C VAL A 28 26.40 -18.50 -9.60
N PHE A 29 27.45 -17.93 -9.03
CA PHE A 29 27.48 -17.46 -7.65
C PHE A 29 26.43 -16.38 -7.39
N PHE A 30 26.42 -15.30 -8.15
CA PHE A 30 25.41 -14.25 -7.99
C PHE A 30 24.01 -14.71 -8.38
N GLY A 31 23.88 -15.57 -9.39
CA GLY A 31 22.60 -16.15 -9.78
C GLY A 31 21.98 -17.00 -8.67
N TYR A 32 22.79 -17.82 -7.98
CA TYR A 32 22.35 -18.62 -6.86
C TYR A 32 21.76 -17.76 -5.72
N PHE A 33 22.47 -16.72 -5.31
CA PHE A 33 21.97 -15.83 -4.25
C PHE A 33 20.80 -14.96 -4.70
N ALA A 34 20.79 -14.53 -5.96
CA ALA A 34 19.67 -13.79 -6.52
C ALA A 34 18.35 -14.58 -6.51
N MET A 35 18.41 -15.90 -6.66
CA MET A 35 17.21 -16.78 -6.59
C MET A 35 16.70 -17.03 -5.17
N GLN A 36 17.48 -16.66 -4.14
CA GLN A 36 17.09 -16.83 -2.74
C GLN A 36 16.32 -15.61 -2.18
N ILE A 37 16.26 -14.53 -2.93
CA ILE A 37 15.60 -13.31 -2.46
C ILE A 37 14.10 -13.52 -2.36
N HIS A 38 13.51 -13.09 -1.25
CA HIS A 38 12.06 -13.09 -1.06
C HIS A 38 11.44 -11.85 -1.69
N LEU A 39 10.42 -12.04 -2.54
CA LEU A 39 9.70 -10.92 -3.14
C LEU A 39 8.56 -10.51 -2.24
N GLU A 40 8.59 -9.26 -1.78
CA GLU A 40 7.57 -8.65 -0.94
C GLU A 40 6.49 -8.02 -1.82
N GLU A 41 5.24 -8.39 -1.59
CA GLU A 41 4.09 -7.98 -2.41
C GLU A 41 3.15 -7.01 -1.69
N ASP A 42 3.44 -6.66 -0.41
CA ASP A 42 2.61 -5.79 0.41
C ASP A 42 2.75 -4.31 0.01
N ILE A 43 1.65 -3.73 -0.51
CA ILE A 43 1.57 -2.31 -0.86
C ILE A 43 1.50 -1.43 0.40
N ASN A 44 0.94 -1.92 1.51
CA ASN A 44 0.83 -1.11 2.72
C ASN A 44 2.19 -0.71 3.29
N LYS A 45 3.25 -1.45 2.97
CA LYS A 45 4.63 -1.07 3.28
C LYS A 45 5.14 0.14 2.48
N LEU A 46 4.38 0.62 1.51
CA LEU A 46 4.66 1.88 0.80
C LEU A 46 4.40 3.11 1.65
N MET A 47 3.57 3.00 2.69
CA MET A 47 3.33 4.13 3.59
C MET A 47 4.65 4.55 4.24
N PRO A 48 4.99 5.85 4.20
CA PRO A 48 6.16 6.36 4.89
C PRO A 48 6.04 6.05 6.38
N SER A 49 7.14 5.76 7.05
CA SER A 49 7.15 5.64 8.51
C SER A 49 6.89 7.02 9.09
N SER A 50 5.71 7.25 9.64
CA SER A 50 5.46 8.49 10.38
C SER A 50 6.44 8.56 11.55
N LYS A 51 7.11 9.71 11.70
CA LYS A 51 8.04 10.01 12.80
C LYS A 51 7.30 10.39 14.10
N ASN A 52 6.21 9.74 14.43
CA ASN A 52 5.80 9.79 15.83
C ASN A 52 6.83 8.97 16.60
N GLU A 53 7.40 9.58 17.64
CA GLU A 53 8.57 9.10 18.37
C GLU A 53 8.51 7.63 18.80
N ASP A 54 7.34 6.99 18.74
CA ASP A 54 7.10 5.62 19.19
C ASP A 54 6.89 4.58 18.07
N GLY A 55 6.74 4.94 16.82
CA GLY A 55 6.60 3.98 15.69
C GLY A 55 5.35 3.06 15.71
N THR A 56 4.51 3.19 16.76
CA THR A 56 3.42 2.27 17.10
C THR A 56 2.27 2.29 16.10
N THR A 57 1.87 3.46 15.61
CA THR A 57 0.66 3.59 14.77
C THR A 57 0.79 2.89 13.41
N LYS A 58 1.98 2.89 12.82
CA LYS A 58 2.23 2.24 11.53
C LYS A 58 2.25 0.72 11.63
N LEU A 59 2.83 0.20 12.72
CA LEU A 59 2.83 -1.22 13.03
C LEU A 59 1.40 -1.73 13.26
N ALA A 60 0.52 -0.93 13.89
CA ALA A 60 -0.87 -1.28 14.09
C ALA A 60 -1.60 -1.50 12.76
N PHE A 61 -1.54 -0.55 11.83
CA PHE A 61 -2.19 -0.71 10.52
C PHE A 61 -1.69 -1.92 9.72
N ALA A 62 -0.38 -2.18 9.75
CA ALA A 62 0.20 -3.31 9.04
C ALA A 62 -0.27 -4.66 9.59
N ASN A 63 -0.56 -4.72 10.90
CA ASN A 63 -0.82 -5.95 11.63
C ASN A 63 -2.31 -6.23 11.89
N LEU A 64 -3.23 -5.37 11.43
CA LEU A 64 -4.68 -5.55 11.57
C LEU A 64 -5.19 -6.73 10.74
N LYS A 65 -5.87 -7.68 11.38
CA LYS A 65 -6.57 -8.78 10.69
C LYS A 65 -7.93 -8.35 10.15
N ILE A 66 -8.60 -7.41 10.80
CA ILE A 66 -9.91 -6.90 10.35
C ILE A 66 -9.86 -6.35 8.92
N LYS A 67 -8.73 -5.80 8.49
CA LYS A 67 -8.52 -5.35 7.11
C LYS A 67 -8.46 -6.50 6.11
N ASP A 68 -8.10 -7.72 6.55
CA ASP A 68 -7.92 -8.87 5.68
C ASP A 68 -9.25 -9.63 5.42
N LYS A 69 -10.40 -9.02 5.75
CA LYS A 69 -11.71 -9.56 5.38
C LYS A 69 -12.03 -9.31 3.92
N THR A 70 -12.65 -10.32 3.29
CA THR A 70 -13.22 -10.23 1.95
C THR A 70 -14.73 -10.16 2.06
N PHE A 71 -15.33 -9.11 1.52
CA PHE A 71 -16.78 -8.92 1.44
C PHE A 71 -17.28 -9.63 0.20
N LEU A 72 -18.20 -10.54 0.35
CA LEU A 72 -18.89 -11.23 -0.73
C LEU A 72 -20.32 -10.72 -0.81
N LEU A 73 -20.72 -10.20 -1.96
CA LEU A 73 -22.00 -9.54 -2.17
C LEU A 73 -22.85 -10.35 -3.15
N PHE A 74 -24.09 -10.58 -2.78
CA PHE A 74 -25.13 -11.21 -3.61
C PHE A 74 -26.18 -10.14 -3.93
N GLU A 75 -26.20 -9.66 -5.14
CA GLU A 75 -27.10 -8.60 -5.60
C GLU A 75 -28.29 -9.17 -6.37
N GLY A 76 -29.50 -8.73 -6.03
CA GLY A 76 -30.74 -9.15 -6.67
C GLY A 76 -31.97 -8.42 -6.15
N LYS A 77 -33.14 -8.85 -6.58
CA LYS A 77 -34.42 -8.18 -6.23
C LYS A 77 -35.24 -8.92 -5.17
N ASP A 78 -34.98 -10.19 -5.01
CA ASP A 78 -35.75 -11.06 -4.12
C ASP A 78 -34.87 -11.50 -2.94
N PRO A 79 -35.14 -11.03 -1.71
CA PRO A 79 -34.35 -11.38 -0.53
C PRO A 79 -34.31 -12.89 -0.22
N GLU A 80 -35.43 -13.63 -0.39
CA GLU A 80 -35.45 -15.06 -0.14
C GLU A 80 -34.49 -15.79 -1.10
N ARG A 81 -34.52 -15.38 -2.36
CA ARG A 81 -33.62 -15.94 -3.37
C ARG A 81 -32.15 -15.63 -3.11
N LEU A 82 -31.88 -14.43 -2.56
CA LEU A 82 -30.51 -14.04 -2.19
C LEU A 82 -30.00 -14.87 -1.02
N MET A 83 -30.83 -15.13 0.01
CA MET A 83 -30.45 -15.98 1.15
C MET A 83 -30.17 -17.42 0.70
N GLU A 84 -31.07 -18.05 -0.08
CA GLU A 84 -30.86 -19.41 -0.62
C GLU A 84 -29.55 -19.49 -1.44
N THR A 85 -29.30 -18.49 -2.28
CA THR A 85 -28.09 -18.44 -3.11
C THR A 85 -26.84 -18.27 -2.26
N CYS A 86 -26.89 -17.42 -1.23
CA CYS A 86 -25.81 -17.20 -0.29
C CYS A 86 -25.46 -18.51 0.45
N ASP A 87 -26.46 -19.15 1.07
CA ASP A 87 -26.28 -20.41 1.81
C ASP A 87 -25.65 -21.50 0.93
N SER A 88 -26.25 -21.76 -0.23
CA SER A 88 -25.76 -22.80 -1.14
C SER A 88 -24.37 -22.49 -1.70
N PHE A 89 -24.05 -21.19 -1.94
CA PHE A 89 -22.75 -20.76 -2.40
C PHE A 89 -21.68 -20.98 -1.34
N ILE A 90 -21.97 -20.57 -0.10
CA ILE A 90 -21.03 -20.70 1.03
C ILE A 90 -20.78 -22.17 1.35
N ASP A 91 -21.81 -23.00 1.40
CA ASP A 91 -21.66 -24.44 1.63
C ASP A 91 -20.79 -25.10 0.57
N SER A 92 -21.03 -24.77 -0.69
CA SER A 92 -20.21 -25.26 -1.81
C SER A 92 -18.76 -24.75 -1.75
N LEU A 93 -18.56 -23.51 -1.30
CA LEU A 93 -17.24 -22.89 -1.14
C LEU A 93 -16.44 -23.61 -0.05
N LEU A 94 -17.04 -23.85 1.10
CA LEU A 94 -16.40 -24.52 2.25
C LEU A 94 -16.05 -25.98 1.91
N LEU A 95 -16.91 -26.67 1.17
CA LEU A 95 -16.61 -28.01 0.68
C LEU A 95 -15.38 -28.04 -0.24
N ARG A 96 -15.23 -27.05 -1.12
CA ARG A 96 -14.07 -26.94 -2.02
C ARG A 96 -12.80 -26.55 -1.25
N ASP A 97 -12.91 -25.65 -0.28
CA ASP A 97 -11.77 -25.21 0.53
C ASP A 97 -11.29 -26.28 1.52
N SER A 98 -12.03 -27.37 1.72
CA SER A 98 -11.64 -28.47 2.62
C SER A 98 -10.23 -29.03 2.36
N VAL A 99 -9.73 -28.93 1.12
CA VAL A 99 -8.40 -29.37 0.70
C VAL A 99 -7.37 -28.25 0.83
N SER A 100 -7.71 -27.05 0.38
CA SER A 100 -6.80 -25.90 0.34
C SER A 100 -6.64 -25.19 1.68
N GLN A 101 -7.68 -25.25 2.52
CA GLN A 101 -7.72 -24.64 3.85
C GLN A 101 -7.31 -23.16 3.86
N THR A 102 -7.72 -22.42 2.84
CA THR A 102 -7.41 -20.98 2.70
C THR A 102 -8.37 -20.09 3.48
N ILE A 103 -9.57 -20.59 3.79
CA ILE A 103 -10.62 -19.89 4.53
C ILE A 103 -10.45 -20.19 6.02
N GLY A 104 -10.37 -19.15 6.83
CA GLY A 104 -10.34 -19.24 8.28
C GLY A 104 -11.73 -19.30 8.88
N ASP A 105 -12.57 -18.34 8.50
CA ASP A 105 -13.95 -18.21 8.97
C ASP A 105 -14.82 -17.59 7.87
N VAL A 106 -16.12 -17.92 7.88
CA VAL A 106 -17.13 -17.28 7.03
C VAL A 106 -18.29 -16.82 7.90
N PHE A 107 -18.51 -15.54 7.95
CA PHE A 107 -19.57 -14.93 8.72
C PHE A 107 -20.62 -14.32 7.77
N TYR A 108 -21.76 -14.95 7.63
CA TYR A 108 -22.82 -14.51 6.71
C TYR A 108 -24.22 -14.58 7.33
N ARG A 109 -24.35 -15.26 8.48
CA ARG A 109 -25.59 -15.43 9.20
C ARG A 109 -25.36 -15.41 10.71
N LEU A 110 -26.25 -14.77 11.46
CA LEU A 110 -26.27 -14.87 12.92
C LEU A 110 -26.87 -16.23 13.31
N PRO A 111 -26.30 -16.94 14.33
CA PRO A 111 -26.89 -18.13 14.87
C PRO A 111 -28.28 -17.84 15.42
N ASP A 112 -29.22 -18.77 15.23
CA ASP A 112 -30.61 -18.61 15.69
C ASP A 112 -30.72 -18.52 17.22
N ASP A 113 -29.82 -19.17 17.94
CA ASP A 113 -29.71 -19.25 19.42
C ASP A 113 -28.89 -18.12 20.03
N LEU A 114 -28.21 -17.27 19.22
CA LEU A 114 -27.35 -16.18 19.75
C LEU A 114 -28.06 -15.28 20.75
N MET A 115 -29.36 -15.00 20.49
CA MET A 115 -30.17 -14.15 21.37
C MET A 115 -30.49 -14.87 22.68
N MET A 116 -30.80 -16.18 22.63
CA MET A 116 -31.06 -17.00 23.82
C MET A 116 -29.81 -17.13 24.68
N ASP A 117 -28.69 -17.55 24.06
CA ASP A 117 -27.41 -17.72 24.77
C ASP A 117 -26.91 -16.41 25.38
N GLY A 118 -27.10 -15.29 24.67
CA GLY A 118 -26.75 -13.94 25.16
C GLY A 118 -27.61 -13.53 26.37
N VAL A 119 -28.92 -13.79 26.33
CA VAL A 119 -29.85 -13.50 27.44
C VAL A 119 -29.55 -14.40 28.64
N ASP A 120 -29.29 -15.67 28.43
CA ASP A 120 -28.91 -16.61 29.48
C ASP A 120 -27.62 -16.22 30.18
N TYR A 121 -26.60 -15.90 29.40
CA TYR A 121 -25.33 -15.40 29.96
C TYR A 121 -25.50 -14.13 30.76
N MET A 122 -26.18 -13.12 30.20
CA MET A 122 -26.41 -11.84 30.90
C MET A 122 -27.27 -12.00 32.14
N SER A 123 -28.23 -12.92 32.13
CA SER A 123 -29.03 -13.20 33.32
C SER A 123 -28.22 -13.85 34.45
N GLY A 124 -27.34 -14.78 34.09
CA GLY A 124 -26.40 -15.41 35.02
C GLY A 124 -25.32 -14.47 35.57
N HIS A 125 -24.99 -13.38 34.85
CA HIS A 125 -23.99 -12.40 35.22
C HIS A 125 -24.57 -10.98 35.42
N PHE A 126 -25.87 -10.87 35.66
CA PHE A 126 -26.62 -9.62 35.70
C PHE A 126 -25.95 -8.49 36.52
N PRO A 127 -25.43 -8.74 37.76
CA PRO A 127 -24.80 -7.71 38.59
C PRO A 127 -23.56 -7.08 37.91
N ALA A 128 -22.83 -7.84 37.10
CA ALA A 128 -21.61 -7.36 36.40
C ALA A 128 -21.94 -6.34 35.31
N TYR A 129 -23.16 -6.35 34.77
CA TYR A 129 -23.61 -5.46 33.70
C TYR A 129 -24.38 -4.24 34.19
N ILE A 130 -24.80 -4.19 35.46
CA ILE A 130 -25.53 -3.03 36.06
C ILE A 130 -24.51 -1.94 36.43
N ASP A 131 -24.65 -0.78 35.81
CA ASP A 131 -23.86 0.39 36.19
C ASP A 131 -24.19 0.84 37.63
N THR A 132 -23.15 1.26 38.37
CA THR A 132 -23.33 1.68 39.79
C THR A 132 -24.24 2.89 39.93
N SER A 133 -24.39 3.73 38.91
CA SER A 133 -25.32 4.86 38.88
C SER A 133 -26.80 4.44 38.88
N ALA A 134 -27.07 3.21 38.41
CA ALA A 134 -28.45 2.67 38.36
C ALA A 134 -29.09 2.46 39.75
N TYR A 135 -28.28 2.29 40.78
CA TYR A 135 -28.81 2.03 42.13
C TYR A 135 -29.64 3.19 42.67
N ALA A 136 -29.30 4.45 42.40
CA ALA A 136 -30.12 5.60 42.74
C ALA A 136 -31.53 5.51 42.09
N ARG A 137 -31.62 4.94 40.91
CA ARG A 137 -32.87 4.67 40.19
C ARG A 137 -33.62 3.49 40.85
N PHE A 138 -32.93 2.43 41.25
CA PHE A 138 -33.52 1.29 41.95
C PHE A 138 -34.23 1.70 43.24
N ASP A 139 -33.69 2.68 44.00
CA ASP A 139 -34.37 3.20 45.18
C ASP A 139 -35.76 3.79 44.87
N THR A 140 -35.95 4.33 43.66
CA THR A 140 -37.28 4.85 43.24
C THR A 140 -38.25 3.73 42.86
N LEU A 141 -37.74 2.52 42.55
CA LEU A 141 -38.58 1.35 42.24
C LEU A 141 -39.14 0.66 43.51
N LEU A 142 -38.53 0.89 44.67
CA LEU A 142 -38.92 0.27 45.95
C LEU A 142 -40.17 0.93 46.55
N THR A 143 -41.18 1.20 45.76
CA THR A 143 -42.47 1.77 46.17
C THR A 143 -43.63 0.83 45.86
N ARG A 144 -44.70 0.88 46.68
CA ARG A 144 -45.88 0.02 46.43
C ARG A 144 -46.52 0.31 45.06
N GLU A 145 -46.57 1.56 44.69
CA GLU A 145 -47.17 1.97 43.42
C GLU A 145 -46.41 1.44 42.18
N HIS A 146 -45.08 1.57 42.21
CA HIS A 146 -44.27 0.99 41.17
C HIS A 146 -44.37 -0.53 41.14
N MET A 147 -44.26 -1.20 42.28
CA MET A 147 -44.32 -2.66 42.37
C MET A 147 -45.63 -3.20 41.83
N LEU A 148 -46.78 -2.54 42.13
CA LEU A 148 -48.06 -2.96 41.59
C LEU A 148 -48.10 -2.85 40.04
N ARG A 149 -47.63 -1.72 39.49
CA ARG A 149 -47.52 -1.56 38.02
C ARG A 149 -46.59 -2.60 37.40
N GLN A 150 -45.46 -2.85 38.04
CA GLN A 150 -44.50 -3.83 37.54
C GLN A 150 -45.06 -5.26 37.59
N MET A 151 -45.80 -5.62 38.62
CA MET A 151 -46.48 -6.94 38.70
C MET A 151 -47.52 -7.09 37.58
N GLN A 152 -48.26 -6.02 37.26
CA GLN A 152 -49.21 -6.03 36.15
C GLN A 152 -48.46 -6.21 34.82
N GLN A 153 -47.38 -5.48 34.62
CA GLN A 153 -46.51 -5.64 33.43
C GLN A 153 -45.92 -7.04 33.36
N ASN A 154 -45.40 -7.59 34.45
CA ASN A 154 -44.83 -8.95 34.46
C ASN A 154 -45.90 -10.00 34.13
N HIS A 155 -47.18 -9.76 34.51
CA HIS A 155 -48.28 -10.63 34.11
C HIS A 155 -48.54 -10.58 32.59
N GLU A 156 -48.53 -9.37 32.02
CA GLU A 156 -48.66 -9.19 30.56
C GLU A 156 -47.48 -9.81 29.82
N ASP A 157 -46.27 -9.57 30.30
CA ASP A 157 -45.05 -10.08 29.71
C ASP A 157 -45.02 -11.61 29.71
N LEU A 158 -45.42 -12.26 30.78
CA LEU A 158 -45.51 -13.74 30.89
C LEU A 158 -46.53 -14.38 29.91
N THR A 159 -47.49 -13.60 29.44
CA THR A 159 -48.51 -14.06 28.46
C THR A 159 -48.12 -13.66 27.04
N SER A 160 -47.00 -13.02 26.80
CA SER A 160 -46.44 -12.63 25.49
C SER A 160 -45.48 -13.71 24.97
N GLU A 161 -45.14 -13.62 23.69
CA GLU A 161 -44.07 -14.46 23.10
C GLU A 161 -42.76 -14.37 23.86
N PHE A 162 -42.42 -13.20 24.37
CA PHE A 162 -41.21 -12.99 25.18
C PHE A 162 -41.28 -13.79 26.49
N GLY A 163 -42.44 -13.82 27.14
CA GLY A 163 -42.63 -14.58 28.39
C GLY A 163 -42.65 -16.10 28.16
N GLU A 164 -43.08 -16.57 27.00
CA GLU A 164 -42.98 -17.98 26.64
C GLU A 164 -41.50 -18.38 26.45
N MET A 165 -40.68 -17.51 25.90
CA MET A 165 -39.24 -17.76 25.64
C MET A 165 -38.39 -17.58 26.90
N PHE A 166 -38.69 -16.56 27.76
CA PHE A 166 -37.83 -16.17 28.90
C PHE A 166 -38.62 -16.04 30.21
N PRO A 167 -39.37 -17.06 30.67
CA PRO A 167 -40.17 -16.95 31.91
C PRO A 167 -39.30 -16.76 33.15
N GLU A 168 -38.09 -17.35 33.16
CA GLU A 168 -37.17 -17.27 34.29
C GLU A 168 -36.62 -15.84 34.48
N LEU A 169 -36.34 -15.13 33.39
CA LEU A 169 -35.87 -13.75 33.42
C LEU A 169 -36.91 -12.82 34.06
N ILE A 170 -38.20 -13.05 33.78
CA ILE A 170 -39.28 -12.26 34.40
C ILE A 170 -39.42 -12.59 35.89
N GLN A 171 -39.30 -13.88 36.26
CA GLN A 171 -39.35 -14.33 37.66
C GLN A 171 -38.14 -13.84 38.47
N MET A 172 -36.97 -13.69 37.86
CA MET A 172 -35.77 -13.14 38.52
C MET A 172 -35.79 -11.62 38.66
N ASP A 173 -36.76 -10.94 38.02
CA ASP A 173 -36.83 -9.46 38.05
C ASP A 173 -38.20 -8.91 38.45
N PRO A 174 -38.57 -8.99 39.71
CA PRO A 174 -39.83 -8.46 40.21
C PRO A 174 -39.93 -6.93 40.14
N LEU A 175 -38.82 -6.24 39.99
CA LEU A 175 -38.71 -4.77 40.04
C LEU A 175 -38.64 -4.13 38.63
N GLY A 176 -38.44 -4.90 37.58
CA GLY A 176 -38.25 -4.38 36.22
C GLY A 176 -36.86 -3.83 35.99
N MET A 177 -35.82 -4.33 36.71
CA MET A 177 -34.44 -3.91 36.56
C MET A 177 -33.89 -4.25 35.15
N ARG A 178 -34.43 -5.30 34.49
CA ARG A 178 -34.14 -5.66 33.10
C ARG A 178 -34.38 -4.50 32.14
N MET A 179 -35.35 -3.63 32.43
CA MET A 179 -35.61 -2.43 31.61
C MET A 179 -34.49 -1.42 31.72
N VAL A 180 -33.84 -1.29 32.89
CA VAL A 180 -32.68 -0.43 33.11
C VAL A 180 -31.47 -0.95 32.30
N LEU A 181 -31.26 -2.27 32.34
CA LEU A 181 -30.23 -2.92 31.52
C LEU A 181 -30.51 -2.77 30.02
N ALA A 182 -31.75 -3.01 29.59
CA ALA A 182 -32.15 -2.83 28.21
C ALA A 182 -31.91 -1.41 27.72
N GLU A 183 -32.27 -0.38 28.52
CA GLU A 183 -31.97 1.02 28.17
C GLU A 183 -30.47 1.31 28.06
N GLN A 184 -29.62 0.67 28.85
CA GLN A 184 -28.15 0.78 28.74
C GLN A 184 -27.64 0.12 27.48
N LEU A 185 -28.26 -0.98 27.03
CA LEU A 185 -27.82 -1.73 25.83
C LEU A 185 -28.46 -1.24 24.53
N MET A 186 -29.57 -0.47 24.58
CA MET A 186 -30.25 0.08 23.40
C MET A 186 -29.32 0.86 22.46
N PRO A 187 -28.38 1.70 22.95
CA PRO A 187 -27.44 2.39 22.06
C PRO A 187 -26.56 1.45 21.24
N LEU A 188 -26.35 0.22 21.68
CA LEU A 188 -25.58 -0.79 20.95
C LEU A 188 -26.35 -1.32 19.73
N LEU A 189 -27.66 -1.49 19.87
CA LEU A 189 -28.52 -1.92 18.78
C LEU A 189 -28.67 -0.83 17.72
N ASP A 190 -28.72 0.43 18.15
CA ASP A 190 -28.85 1.59 17.24
C ASP A 190 -27.53 1.93 16.53
N ALA A 191 -26.37 1.73 17.14
CA ALA A 191 -25.08 2.06 16.54
C ALA A 191 -24.75 1.15 15.34
N GLY A 192 -25.24 -0.10 15.32
CA GLY A 192 -25.08 -1.06 14.22
C GLY A 192 -26.18 -0.96 13.14
N SER A 193 -27.36 -0.46 13.48
CA SER A 193 -28.58 -0.58 12.65
C SER A 193 -28.64 0.36 11.43
N GLY A 194 -27.72 1.32 11.27
CA GLY A 194 -27.81 2.32 10.19
C GLY A 194 -27.23 1.89 8.85
N SER A 195 -26.34 0.90 8.82
CA SER A 195 -25.64 0.50 7.59
C SER A 195 -26.08 -0.86 7.06
N TYR A 196 -26.57 -1.74 7.95
CA TYR A 196 -27.00 -3.08 7.62
C TYR A 196 -28.29 -3.43 8.38
N LYS A 197 -29.08 -4.33 7.81
CA LYS A 197 -30.21 -4.95 8.52
C LYS A 197 -30.10 -6.46 8.43
N THR A 198 -30.71 -7.16 9.35
CA THR A 198 -30.82 -8.63 9.33
C THR A 198 -32.19 -9.09 8.86
N ILE A 199 -32.22 -10.09 8.00
CA ILE A 199 -33.43 -10.81 7.59
C ILE A 199 -33.12 -12.30 7.78
N GLU A 200 -33.87 -12.97 8.64
CA GLU A 200 -33.62 -14.37 9.02
C GLU A 200 -32.15 -14.66 9.38
N GLY A 201 -31.55 -13.75 10.12
CA GLY A 201 -30.14 -13.81 10.53
C GLY A 201 -29.12 -13.36 9.47
N HIS A 202 -29.47 -13.29 8.19
CA HIS A 202 -28.57 -12.85 7.11
C HIS A 202 -28.39 -11.33 7.07
N PHE A 203 -27.22 -10.87 6.64
CA PHE A 203 -26.92 -9.44 6.57
C PHE A 203 -27.32 -8.85 5.22
N PHE A 204 -28.08 -7.79 5.25
CA PHE A 204 -28.53 -7.05 4.08
C PHE A 204 -28.21 -5.57 4.16
N VAL A 205 -28.03 -4.95 2.99
CA VAL A 205 -28.11 -3.49 2.89
C VAL A 205 -29.52 -2.99 3.24
N PRO A 206 -29.71 -1.71 3.64
CA PRO A 206 -31.00 -1.19 4.10
C PRO A 206 -32.19 -1.44 3.15
N ASP A 207 -31.95 -1.41 1.83
CA ASP A 207 -32.97 -1.61 0.80
C ASP A 207 -33.23 -3.10 0.44
N SER A 208 -32.57 -4.04 1.09
CA SER A 208 -32.64 -5.50 0.89
C SER A 208 -32.25 -6.02 -0.50
N THR A 209 -31.57 -5.20 -1.29
CA THR A 209 -31.16 -5.60 -2.66
C THR A 209 -29.81 -6.32 -2.71
N VAL A 210 -29.05 -6.32 -1.62
CA VAL A 210 -27.74 -6.99 -1.51
C VAL A 210 -27.66 -7.76 -0.19
N CYS A 211 -27.42 -9.07 -0.28
CA CYS A 211 -27.03 -9.90 0.86
C CYS A 211 -25.52 -9.94 0.96
N ILE A 212 -24.97 -9.95 2.18
CA ILE A 212 -23.54 -9.77 2.44
C ILE A 212 -23.02 -10.96 3.25
N ALA A 213 -21.88 -11.51 2.81
CA ALA A 213 -21.10 -12.46 3.58
C ALA A 213 -19.67 -11.97 3.74
N PHE A 214 -19.04 -12.34 4.85
CA PHE A 214 -17.69 -11.97 5.21
C PHE A 214 -16.82 -13.22 5.24
N ILE A 215 -15.76 -13.23 4.43
CA ILE A 215 -14.77 -14.30 4.44
C ILE A 215 -13.51 -13.76 5.12
N THR A 216 -13.05 -14.46 6.16
CA THR A 216 -11.78 -14.20 6.84
C THR A 216 -10.77 -15.24 6.36
N PRO A 217 -9.78 -14.89 5.52
CA PRO A 217 -8.74 -15.81 5.10
C PRO A 217 -7.85 -16.25 6.29
N ARG A 218 -7.23 -17.43 6.18
CA ARG A 218 -6.20 -17.89 7.14
C ARG A 218 -4.83 -17.25 6.91
N PHE A 219 -4.72 -16.45 5.88
CA PHE A 219 -3.46 -15.82 5.47
C PHE A 219 -3.60 -14.30 5.44
N SER A 220 -2.49 -13.61 5.60
CA SER A 220 -2.45 -12.15 5.42
C SER A 220 -2.62 -11.80 3.94
N SER A 221 -3.23 -10.63 3.66
CA SER A 221 -3.36 -10.02 2.32
C SER A 221 -2.05 -9.94 1.54
N THR A 222 -0.91 -10.07 2.24
CA THR A 222 0.43 -10.08 1.64
C THR A 222 0.82 -11.43 1.03
N ASN A 223 0.12 -12.52 1.39
CA ASN A 223 0.41 -13.87 0.87
C ASN A 223 -0.37 -14.13 -0.42
N THR A 224 0.13 -13.62 -1.53
CA THR A 224 -0.53 -13.73 -2.84
C THR A 224 -0.60 -15.14 -3.40
N GLY A 225 0.25 -16.07 -2.92
CA GLY A 225 0.19 -17.48 -3.31
C GLY A 225 -1.09 -18.15 -2.81
N GLN A 226 -1.39 -18.02 -1.51
CA GLN A 226 -2.65 -18.50 -0.93
C GLN A 226 -3.84 -17.68 -1.42
N GLY A 227 -3.66 -16.36 -1.59
CA GLY A 227 -4.66 -15.50 -2.23
C GLY A 227 -5.04 -15.97 -3.64
N SER A 228 -4.06 -16.37 -4.45
CA SER A 228 -4.32 -16.92 -5.77
C SER A 228 -5.22 -18.17 -5.73
N THR A 229 -4.99 -19.06 -4.76
CA THR A 229 -5.81 -20.28 -4.59
C THR A 229 -7.25 -19.91 -4.22
N LEU A 230 -7.45 -19.02 -3.25
CA LEU A 230 -8.77 -18.59 -2.80
C LEU A 230 -9.55 -17.88 -3.92
N PHE A 231 -8.94 -16.86 -4.56
CA PHE A 231 -9.65 -16.03 -5.54
C PHE A 231 -9.88 -16.75 -6.86
N GLN A 232 -9.02 -17.67 -7.27
CA GLN A 232 -9.30 -18.56 -8.42
C GLN A 232 -10.46 -19.51 -8.12
N MET A 233 -10.53 -20.05 -6.89
CA MET A 233 -11.65 -20.89 -6.46
C MET A 233 -12.96 -20.09 -6.44
N LEU A 234 -12.95 -18.88 -5.86
CA LEU A 234 -14.11 -17.96 -5.85
C LEU A 234 -14.58 -17.62 -7.27
N ASN A 235 -13.67 -17.21 -8.15
CA ASN A 235 -14.02 -16.86 -9.53
C ASN A 235 -14.62 -18.04 -10.29
N THR A 236 -14.03 -19.22 -10.16
CA THR A 236 -14.55 -20.45 -10.79
C THR A 236 -15.97 -20.79 -10.30
N GLN A 237 -16.21 -20.61 -9.00
CA GLN A 237 -17.52 -20.87 -8.42
C GLN A 237 -18.55 -19.82 -8.83
N MET A 238 -18.17 -18.55 -8.85
CA MET A 238 -19.03 -17.46 -9.33
C MET A 238 -19.46 -17.66 -10.78
N GLU A 239 -18.56 -18.08 -11.67
CA GLU A 239 -18.88 -18.41 -13.05
C GLU A 239 -19.91 -19.55 -13.16
N GLN A 240 -19.79 -20.57 -12.31
CA GLN A 240 -20.76 -21.68 -12.27
C GLN A 240 -22.14 -21.23 -11.75
N TYR A 241 -22.14 -20.39 -10.68
CA TYR A 241 -23.39 -19.88 -10.13
C TYR A 241 -24.09 -18.89 -11.05
N ALA A 242 -23.36 -18.06 -11.79
CA ALA A 242 -23.91 -17.15 -12.78
C ALA A 242 -24.72 -17.87 -13.89
N GLN A 243 -24.37 -19.13 -14.21
CA GLN A 243 -25.11 -19.95 -15.18
C GLN A 243 -26.39 -20.53 -14.60
N SER A 244 -26.42 -20.89 -13.31
CA SER A 244 -27.56 -21.50 -12.63
C SER A 244 -28.48 -20.47 -11.98
N HIS A 245 -27.97 -19.28 -11.63
CA HIS A 245 -28.69 -18.21 -10.95
C HIS A 245 -28.48 -16.87 -11.66
N PRO A 246 -29.00 -16.70 -12.89
CA PRO A 246 -28.78 -15.51 -13.70
C PRO A 246 -29.43 -14.24 -13.15
N ASP A 247 -30.32 -14.40 -12.17
CA ASP A 247 -31.04 -13.35 -11.43
C ASP A 247 -30.26 -12.78 -10.25
N VAL A 248 -29.16 -13.46 -9.83
CA VAL A 248 -28.30 -13.03 -8.72
C VAL A 248 -26.91 -12.74 -9.26
N ARG A 249 -26.43 -11.50 -9.07
CA ARG A 249 -25.06 -11.12 -9.38
C ARG A 249 -24.20 -11.26 -8.14
N ILE A 250 -23.15 -12.08 -8.24
CA ILE A 250 -22.18 -12.27 -7.16
C ILE A 250 -20.93 -11.43 -7.46
N SER A 251 -20.43 -10.71 -6.47
CA SER A 251 -19.20 -9.93 -6.56
C SER A 251 -18.49 -9.89 -5.20
N TYR A 252 -17.22 -9.54 -5.20
CA TYR A 252 -16.47 -9.41 -3.93
C TYR A 252 -15.46 -8.29 -3.98
N HIS A 253 -15.09 -7.79 -2.80
CA HIS A 253 -14.03 -6.81 -2.59
C HIS A 253 -13.36 -7.01 -1.24
N GLY A 254 -12.28 -6.29 -0.98
CA GLY A 254 -11.53 -6.33 0.27
C GLY A 254 -10.03 -6.31 0.03
N THR A 255 -9.25 -6.02 1.06
CA THR A 255 -7.80 -5.90 0.96
C THR A 255 -7.11 -7.13 0.39
N PRO A 256 -7.50 -8.40 0.75
CA PRO A 256 -6.89 -9.58 0.17
C PRO A 256 -7.14 -9.70 -1.35
N ALA A 257 -8.34 -9.36 -1.81
CA ALA A 257 -8.68 -9.36 -3.23
C ALA A 257 -7.88 -8.28 -3.99
N SER A 258 -7.87 -7.06 -3.46
CA SER A 258 -7.09 -5.96 -4.02
C SER A 258 -5.60 -6.29 -4.07
N GLY A 259 -5.04 -6.88 -3.01
CA GLY A 259 -3.65 -7.33 -2.96
C GLY A 259 -3.34 -8.38 -4.02
N TYR A 260 -4.20 -9.39 -4.17
CA TYR A 260 -4.06 -10.43 -5.18
C TYR A 260 -4.08 -9.87 -6.61
N TYR A 261 -5.09 -9.07 -6.96
CA TYR A 261 -5.21 -8.50 -8.30
C TYR A 261 -4.10 -7.52 -8.61
N ASN A 262 -3.73 -6.68 -7.65
CA ASN A 262 -2.62 -5.75 -7.81
C ASN A 262 -1.28 -6.47 -8.05
N SER A 263 -0.96 -7.47 -7.25
CA SER A 263 0.24 -8.29 -7.44
C SER A 263 0.24 -9.02 -8.78
N THR A 264 -0.91 -9.61 -9.16
CA THR A 264 -1.08 -10.29 -10.44
C THR A 264 -0.89 -9.33 -11.61
N GLN A 265 -1.44 -8.11 -11.52
CA GLN A 265 -1.28 -7.08 -12.54
C GLN A 265 0.17 -6.59 -12.63
N ILE A 266 0.86 -6.38 -11.50
CA ILE A 266 2.29 -6.06 -11.51
C ILE A 266 3.09 -7.14 -12.23
N LYS A 267 2.88 -8.43 -11.90
CA LYS A 267 3.55 -9.56 -12.54
C LYS A 267 3.27 -9.63 -14.04
N HIS A 268 2.03 -9.38 -14.43
CA HIS A 268 1.61 -9.34 -15.83
C HIS A 268 2.28 -8.17 -16.59
N ASP A 269 2.22 -6.96 -16.04
CA ASP A 269 2.84 -5.77 -16.63
C ASP A 269 4.35 -5.93 -16.72
N LEU A 270 4.98 -6.46 -15.67
CA LEU A 270 6.42 -6.74 -15.65
C LEU A 270 6.81 -7.71 -16.78
N THR A 271 6.05 -8.80 -16.92
CA THR A 271 6.32 -9.79 -17.95
C THR A 271 6.09 -9.22 -19.35
N THR A 272 5.00 -8.53 -19.59
CA THR A 272 4.63 -8.02 -20.90
C THR A 272 5.46 -6.81 -21.31
N THR A 273 5.65 -5.82 -20.42
CA THR A 273 6.39 -4.59 -20.74
C THR A 273 7.89 -4.85 -20.88
N ILE A 274 8.49 -5.61 -19.94
CA ILE A 274 9.92 -5.91 -20.00
C ILE A 274 10.23 -6.82 -21.20
N THR A 275 9.43 -7.89 -21.39
CA THR A 275 9.65 -8.80 -22.52
C THR A 275 9.44 -8.10 -23.85
N GLY A 276 8.36 -7.30 -23.97
CA GLY A 276 8.09 -6.51 -25.18
C GLY A 276 9.21 -5.49 -25.47
N ALA A 277 9.63 -4.74 -24.46
CA ALA A 277 10.75 -3.81 -24.60
C ALA A 277 12.05 -4.51 -25.01
N LEU A 278 12.37 -5.63 -24.34
CA LEU A 278 13.57 -6.40 -24.62
C LEU A 278 13.57 -6.93 -26.05
N ILE A 279 12.44 -7.49 -26.52
CA ILE A 279 12.30 -7.95 -27.92
C ILE A 279 12.50 -6.78 -28.89
N LEU A 280 11.82 -5.64 -28.67
CA LEU A 280 11.96 -4.48 -29.55
C LEU A 280 13.39 -3.94 -29.58
N VAL A 281 14.04 -3.84 -28.41
CA VAL A 281 15.46 -3.43 -28.33
C VAL A 281 16.37 -4.42 -29.03
N LEU A 282 16.20 -5.73 -28.83
CA LEU A 282 17.02 -6.75 -29.47
C LEU A 282 16.82 -6.76 -30.98
N VAL A 283 15.59 -6.61 -31.49
CA VAL A 283 15.30 -6.48 -32.92
C VAL A 283 15.96 -5.24 -33.49
N PHE A 284 15.82 -4.08 -32.83
CA PHE A 284 16.48 -2.84 -33.26
C PHE A 284 18.01 -3.01 -33.34
N LEU A 285 18.62 -3.57 -32.30
CA LEU A 285 20.06 -3.79 -32.25
C LEU A 285 20.51 -4.85 -33.25
N PHE A 286 19.72 -5.91 -33.47
CA PHE A 286 20.01 -6.91 -34.52
C PHE A 286 19.99 -6.30 -35.93
N ILE A 287 19.01 -5.44 -36.21
CA ILE A 287 18.97 -4.72 -37.50
C ILE A 287 20.22 -3.86 -37.70
N CYS A 288 20.68 -3.19 -36.65
CA CYS A 288 21.84 -2.29 -36.72
C CYS A 288 23.18 -3.04 -36.73
N PHE A 289 23.37 -3.99 -35.82
CA PHE A 289 24.65 -4.72 -35.72
C PHE A 289 24.75 -5.93 -36.67
N ARG A 290 23.61 -6.46 -37.13
CA ARG A 290 23.51 -7.60 -38.05
C ARG A 290 24.39 -8.80 -37.68
N ASN A 291 24.49 -9.09 -36.37
CA ASN A 291 25.33 -10.16 -35.86
C ASN A 291 24.59 -10.93 -34.74
N TRP A 292 24.28 -12.20 -34.95
CA TRP A 292 23.62 -13.06 -34.00
C TRP A 292 24.35 -13.20 -32.65
N ASN A 293 25.68 -13.10 -32.66
CA ASN A 293 26.48 -13.19 -31.43
C ASN A 293 26.32 -11.96 -30.51
N THR A 294 25.77 -10.85 -31.01
CA THR A 294 25.55 -9.65 -30.23
C THR A 294 24.38 -9.83 -29.26
N ILE A 295 23.35 -10.60 -29.64
CA ILE A 295 22.16 -10.82 -28.81
C ILE A 295 22.50 -11.54 -27.50
N PRO A 296 23.13 -12.76 -27.51
CA PRO A 296 23.46 -13.42 -26.25
C PRO A 296 24.46 -12.63 -25.39
N LEU A 297 25.32 -11.84 -26.03
CA LEU A 297 26.25 -10.95 -25.33
C LEU A 297 25.55 -9.87 -24.56
N LEU A 298 24.52 -9.25 -25.16
CA LEU A 298 23.68 -8.24 -24.49
C LEU A 298 22.86 -8.84 -23.37
N LEU A 299 22.25 -10.01 -23.60
CA LEU A 299 21.47 -10.72 -22.56
C LEU A 299 22.35 -11.14 -21.38
N LEU A 300 23.54 -11.67 -21.65
CA LEU A 300 24.50 -12.07 -20.60
C LEU A 300 24.92 -10.88 -19.76
N HIS A 301 25.15 -9.74 -20.38
CA HIS A 301 25.52 -8.50 -19.70
C HIS A 301 24.41 -8.00 -18.76
N VAL A 302 23.18 -7.94 -19.25
CA VAL A 302 22.02 -7.52 -18.46
C VAL A 302 21.77 -8.50 -17.32
N ALA A 303 21.77 -9.80 -17.60
CA ALA A 303 21.56 -10.82 -16.60
C ALA A 303 22.63 -10.78 -15.49
N PHE A 304 23.90 -10.57 -15.83
CA PHE A 304 24.96 -10.43 -14.83
C PHE A 304 24.71 -9.25 -13.89
N GLY A 305 24.38 -8.09 -14.43
CA GLY A 305 24.08 -6.90 -13.61
C GLY A 305 22.88 -7.09 -12.71
N THR A 306 21.80 -7.68 -13.23
CA THR A 306 20.60 -7.99 -12.46
C THR A 306 20.89 -8.98 -11.34
N PHE A 307 21.57 -10.09 -11.61
CA PHE A 307 21.95 -11.08 -10.60
C PHE A 307 22.90 -10.51 -9.55
N PHE A 308 23.85 -9.67 -9.96
CA PHE A 308 24.73 -8.97 -9.06
C PHE A 308 23.95 -8.05 -8.11
N GLY A 309 23.01 -7.27 -8.64
CA GLY A 309 22.15 -6.39 -7.85
C GLY A 309 21.26 -7.15 -6.86
N LEU A 310 20.54 -8.18 -7.34
CA LEU A 310 19.66 -9.00 -6.48
C LEU A 310 20.43 -9.80 -5.43
N ALA A 311 21.61 -10.33 -5.75
CA ALA A 311 22.43 -11.03 -4.77
C ALA A 311 22.92 -10.11 -3.63
N LEU A 312 23.30 -8.88 -3.95
CA LEU A 312 23.67 -7.89 -2.94
C LEU A 312 22.45 -7.46 -2.10
N MET A 313 21.28 -7.34 -2.70
CA MET A 313 20.02 -7.09 -1.97
C MET A 313 19.70 -8.24 -1.03
N TYR A 314 19.85 -9.49 -1.47
CA TYR A 314 19.68 -10.66 -0.61
C TYR A 314 20.58 -10.60 0.63
N TRP A 315 21.87 -10.26 0.47
CA TRP A 315 22.80 -10.18 1.60
C TRP A 315 22.53 -9.01 2.54
N LEU A 316 21.95 -7.92 2.03
CA LEU A 316 21.67 -6.73 2.85
C LEU A 316 20.32 -6.80 3.56
N LYS A 317 19.26 -7.25 2.87
CA LYS A 317 17.89 -7.19 3.38
C LYS A 317 17.16 -8.55 3.37
N GLY A 318 17.58 -9.52 2.56
CA GLY A 318 16.91 -10.81 2.38
C GLY A 318 15.59 -10.74 1.59
N GLN A 319 14.97 -9.56 1.48
CA GLN A 319 13.70 -9.30 0.80
C GLN A 319 13.82 -8.14 -0.18
N PHE A 320 12.90 -8.08 -1.16
CA PHE A 320 12.87 -7.05 -2.19
C PHE A 320 11.45 -6.81 -2.69
N SER A 321 11.03 -5.55 -2.79
CA SER A 321 9.68 -5.22 -3.24
C SER A 321 9.42 -5.63 -4.69
N LEU A 322 8.32 -6.34 -4.94
CA LEU A 322 7.86 -6.72 -6.28
C LEU A 322 7.59 -5.48 -7.16
N LEU A 323 7.03 -4.43 -6.57
CA LEU A 323 6.78 -3.18 -7.30
C LEU A 323 8.09 -2.46 -7.65
N ALA A 324 9.08 -2.48 -6.73
CA ALA A 324 10.44 -1.98 -7.03
C ALA A 324 11.08 -2.75 -8.20
N LEU A 325 10.86 -4.08 -8.28
CA LEU A 325 11.30 -4.88 -9.42
C LEU A 325 10.57 -4.47 -10.72
N GLY A 326 9.27 -4.17 -10.63
CA GLY A 326 8.47 -3.68 -11.76
C GLY A 326 9.03 -2.40 -12.37
N ILE A 327 9.34 -1.42 -11.52
CA ILE A 327 10.02 -0.18 -11.93
C ILE A 327 11.45 -0.46 -12.42
N GLY A 328 12.08 -1.49 -11.87
CA GLY A 328 13.43 -1.98 -12.22
C GLY A 328 13.64 -2.28 -13.70
N GLY A 329 12.57 -2.43 -14.49
CA GLY A 329 12.65 -2.52 -15.94
C GLY A 329 13.44 -1.37 -16.60
N ILE A 330 13.39 -0.17 -16.01
CA ILE A 330 14.19 0.99 -16.47
C ILE A 330 15.69 0.72 -16.31
N VAL A 331 16.08 0.05 -15.22
CA VAL A 331 17.49 -0.29 -14.95
C VAL A 331 18.08 -1.18 -16.04
N LEU A 332 17.26 -2.05 -16.66
CA LEU A 332 17.68 -2.86 -17.81
C LEU A 332 18.08 -1.98 -19.00
N GLY A 333 17.30 -0.94 -19.28
CA GLY A 333 17.62 0.03 -20.33
C GLY A 333 18.92 0.78 -20.06
N VAL A 334 19.13 1.19 -18.80
CA VAL A 334 20.38 1.85 -18.37
C VAL A 334 21.57 0.90 -18.46
N ALA A 335 21.39 -0.35 -18.04
CA ALA A 335 22.42 -1.38 -18.16
C ALA A 335 22.86 -1.57 -19.61
N LEU A 336 21.93 -1.62 -20.56
CA LEU A 336 22.21 -1.71 -21.99
C LEU A 336 23.00 -0.50 -22.52
N SER A 337 22.80 0.69 -21.93
CA SER A 337 23.54 1.89 -22.31
C SER A 337 25.05 1.69 -22.22
N TYR A 338 25.56 1.13 -21.13
CA TYR A 338 27.00 0.94 -20.92
C TYR A 338 27.62 -0.04 -21.94
N VAL A 339 26.93 -1.14 -22.21
CA VAL A 339 27.42 -2.10 -23.24
C VAL A 339 27.41 -1.48 -24.61
N LEU A 340 26.40 -0.66 -24.93
CA LEU A 340 26.29 -0.02 -26.25
C LEU A 340 27.38 1.04 -26.48
N HIS A 341 27.78 1.77 -25.43
CA HIS A 341 28.94 2.66 -25.53
C HIS A 341 30.22 1.91 -25.89
N VAL A 342 30.46 0.78 -25.27
CA VAL A 342 31.64 -0.07 -25.56
C VAL A 342 31.55 -0.68 -26.95
N LEU A 343 30.41 -1.29 -27.33
CA LEU A 343 30.21 -1.94 -28.63
C LEU A 343 30.28 -0.96 -29.79
N THR A 344 29.64 0.19 -29.68
CA THR A 344 29.65 1.21 -30.77
C THR A 344 31.03 1.83 -30.94
N HIS A 345 31.73 2.10 -29.87
CA HIS A 345 33.08 2.65 -29.94
C HIS A 345 34.07 1.64 -30.53
N PHE A 346 33.96 0.35 -30.17
CA PHE A 346 34.78 -0.72 -30.73
C PHE A 346 34.67 -0.83 -32.25
N LYS A 347 33.49 -0.57 -32.82
CA LYS A 347 33.27 -0.53 -34.26
C LYS A 347 34.22 0.45 -34.97
N TYR A 348 34.49 1.61 -34.40
CA TYR A 348 35.28 2.66 -34.98
C TYR A 348 36.79 2.46 -34.76
N VAL A 349 37.16 1.97 -33.57
CA VAL A 349 38.55 1.84 -33.15
C VAL A 349 39.16 0.49 -33.52
N GLY A 350 38.40 -0.61 -33.40
CA GLY A 350 38.84 -1.97 -33.77
C GLY A 350 39.90 -2.59 -32.84
N ASP A 351 40.49 -1.84 -31.92
CA ASP A 351 41.45 -2.31 -30.92
C ASP A 351 40.93 -2.18 -29.51
N VAL A 352 41.07 -3.26 -28.72
CA VAL A 352 40.56 -3.34 -27.31
C VAL A 352 41.34 -2.43 -26.38
N THR A 353 42.65 -2.27 -26.57
CA THR A 353 43.48 -1.42 -25.71
C THR A 353 43.11 0.05 -25.87
N GLN A 354 42.92 0.46 -27.14
CA GLN A 354 42.49 1.82 -27.44
C GLN A 354 41.06 2.06 -27.00
N LEU A 355 40.15 1.07 -27.18
CA LEU A 355 38.79 1.11 -26.65
C LEU A 355 38.76 1.40 -25.14
N LEU A 356 39.52 0.63 -24.35
CA LEU A 356 39.56 0.80 -22.91
C LEU A 356 40.19 2.16 -22.51
N ARG A 357 41.21 2.62 -23.28
CA ARG A 357 41.83 3.92 -23.02
C ARG A 357 40.84 5.06 -23.23
N ASP A 358 39.96 4.94 -24.24
CA ASP A 358 38.99 5.99 -24.56
C ASP A 358 37.68 5.90 -23.71
N GLN A 359 37.24 4.67 -23.34
CA GLN A 359 35.92 4.47 -22.76
C GLN A 359 35.90 4.28 -21.23
N VAL A 360 36.99 3.85 -20.59
CA VAL A 360 36.98 3.57 -19.13
C VAL A 360 36.62 4.82 -18.35
N LYS A 361 37.20 5.98 -18.67
CA LYS A 361 36.94 7.22 -17.91
C LYS A 361 35.49 7.69 -18.05
N PRO A 362 34.92 7.88 -19.26
CA PRO A 362 33.56 8.37 -19.41
C PRO A 362 32.51 7.37 -18.91
N VAL A 363 32.67 6.06 -19.16
CA VAL A 363 31.77 5.02 -18.68
C VAL A 363 31.76 4.94 -17.15
N TRP A 364 32.94 5.00 -16.51
CA TRP A 364 33.04 4.98 -15.05
C TRP A 364 32.47 6.25 -14.42
N LEU A 365 32.64 7.41 -15.04
CA LEU A 365 32.03 8.67 -14.55
C LEU A 365 30.50 8.61 -14.65
N GLY A 366 29.96 8.15 -15.78
CA GLY A 366 28.52 7.95 -15.93
C GLY A 366 27.98 6.95 -14.92
N CYS A 367 28.68 5.82 -14.72
CA CYS A 367 28.31 4.85 -13.68
C CYS A 367 28.27 5.51 -12.29
N LEU A 368 29.29 6.29 -11.92
CA LEU A 368 29.38 6.92 -10.61
C LEU A 368 28.24 7.96 -10.38
N THR A 369 27.93 8.77 -11.40
CA THR A 369 26.82 9.73 -11.31
C THR A 369 25.48 9.04 -11.15
N THR A 370 25.26 7.96 -11.89
CA THR A 370 24.03 7.20 -11.84
C THR A 370 23.88 6.44 -10.52
N ILE A 371 24.92 5.77 -10.05
CA ILE A 371 24.94 5.09 -8.74
C ILE A 371 24.65 6.10 -7.63
N GLY A 372 25.32 7.26 -7.65
CA GLY A 372 25.12 8.25 -6.58
C GLY A 372 23.71 8.86 -6.57
N SER A 373 23.10 9.05 -7.75
CA SER A 373 21.72 9.51 -7.83
C SER A 373 20.76 8.46 -7.27
N PHE A 374 20.94 7.17 -7.59
CA PHE A 374 20.11 6.09 -7.03
C PHE A 374 20.39 5.84 -5.55
N ALA A 375 21.64 5.94 -5.11
CA ALA A 375 22.00 5.85 -3.70
C ALA A 375 21.37 6.98 -2.86
N GLY A 376 21.05 8.11 -3.47
CA GLY A 376 20.29 9.19 -2.85
C GLY A 376 18.93 8.75 -2.32
N LEU A 377 18.33 7.71 -2.90
CA LEU A 377 17.06 7.14 -2.43
C LEU A 377 17.13 6.48 -1.04
N ILE A 378 18.32 6.16 -0.55
CA ILE A 378 18.51 5.63 0.81
C ILE A 378 18.07 6.64 1.89
N PHE A 379 18.11 7.93 1.57
CA PHE A 379 17.74 9.00 2.50
C PHE A 379 16.23 9.26 2.57
N ILE A 380 15.44 8.61 1.74
CA ILE A 380 13.97 8.68 1.76
C ILE A 380 13.44 7.69 2.78
N GLN A 381 12.28 7.98 3.36
CA GLN A 381 11.68 7.16 4.40
C GLN A 381 10.80 6.01 3.87
N THR A 382 10.67 5.87 2.55
CA THR A 382 9.87 4.82 1.91
C THR A 382 10.75 3.62 1.55
N ASP A 383 10.49 2.46 2.16
CA ASP A 383 11.27 1.23 1.97
C ASP A 383 11.36 0.80 0.50
N LEU A 384 10.26 0.91 -0.25
CA LEU A 384 10.23 0.60 -1.68
C LEU A 384 11.27 1.39 -2.47
N LEU A 385 11.38 2.70 -2.22
CA LEU A 385 12.30 3.58 -2.93
C LEU A 385 13.75 3.33 -2.52
N GLN A 386 14.00 3.03 -1.24
CA GLN A 386 15.32 2.61 -0.76
C GLN A 386 15.75 1.31 -1.44
N ASP A 387 14.87 0.32 -1.50
CA ASP A 387 15.13 -0.97 -2.13
C ASP A 387 15.45 -0.80 -3.61
N PHE A 388 14.62 -0.04 -4.31
CA PHE A 388 14.85 0.26 -5.72
C PHE A 388 16.18 0.98 -5.94
N GLY A 389 16.49 1.99 -5.13
CA GLY A 389 17.74 2.75 -5.23
C GLY A 389 18.99 1.89 -5.03
N LEU A 390 18.97 1.03 -4.01
CA LEU A 390 20.08 0.09 -3.74
C LEU A 390 20.22 -0.93 -4.87
N PHE A 391 19.11 -1.55 -5.30
CA PHE A 391 19.12 -2.50 -6.41
C PHE A 391 19.67 -1.87 -7.69
N ALA A 392 19.16 -0.69 -8.06
CA ALA A 392 19.61 0.03 -9.24
C ALA A 392 21.11 0.37 -9.19
N ALA A 393 21.57 0.88 -8.05
CA ALA A 393 22.98 1.20 -7.84
C ALA A 393 23.89 -0.04 -8.01
N PHE A 394 23.50 -1.16 -7.40
CA PHE A 394 24.26 -2.41 -7.49
C PHE A 394 24.19 -3.02 -8.89
N ALA A 395 23.02 -3.06 -9.52
CA ALA A 395 22.87 -3.59 -10.86
C ALA A 395 23.72 -2.80 -11.89
N ILE A 396 23.71 -1.47 -11.78
CA ILE A 396 24.53 -0.59 -12.62
C ILE A 396 26.03 -0.79 -12.36
N LEU A 397 26.45 -0.96 -11.11
CA LEU A 397 27.81 -1.30 -10.78
C LEU A 397 28.23 -2.63 -11.44
N GLY A 398 27.40 -3.67 -11.26
CA GLY A 398 27.66 -5.00 -11.86
C GLY A 398 27.77 -4.95 -13.38
N THR A 399 26.82 -4.26 -14.04
CA THR A 399 26.86 -4.09 -15.50
C THR A 399 28.09 -3.33 -15.98
N THR A 400 28.48 -2.26 -15.29
CA THR A 400 29.69 -1.48 -15.64
C THR A 400 30.95 -2.30 -15.47
N LEU A 401 31.09 -3.06 -14.39
CA LEU A 401 32.21 -3.96 -14.18
C LEU A 401 32.28 -5.01 -15.30
N PHE A 402 31.16 -5.63 -15.64
CA PHE A 402 31.12 -6.60 -16.76
C PHE A 402 31.51 -5.95 -18.10
N SER A 403 30.99 -4.75 -18.38
CA SER A 403 31.29 -4.01 -19.61
C SER A 403 32.76 -3.67 -19.77
N LEU A 404 33.48 -3.40 -18.70
CA LEU A 404 34.89 -3.00 -18.75
C LEU A 404 35.88 -4.16 -18.56
N THR A 405 35.43 -5.29 -17.99
CA THR A 405 36.29 -6.46 -17.71
C THR A 405 36.07 -7.59 -18.69
N TYR A 406 34.88 -8.14 -18.81
CA TYR A 406 34.58 -9.34 -19.58
C TYR A 406 34.18 -9.03 -21.02
N LEU A 407 33.36 -7.99 -21.26
CA LEU A 407 32.91 -7.64 -22.59
C LEU A 407 34.04 -7.42 -23.59
N PRO A 408 35.14 -6.71 -23.27
CA PRO A 408 36.25 -6.51 -24.21
C PRO A 408 36.92 -7.81 -24.69
N GLN A 409 36.87 -8.88 -23.89
CA GLN A 409 37.40 -10.20 -24.22
C GLN A 409 36.55 -10.98 -25.21
N LEU A 410 35.24 -10.66 -25.24
CA LEU A 410 34.24 -11.27 -26.11
C LEU A 410 34.13 -10.58 -27.48
N LEU A 411 34.79 -9.39 -27.65
CA LEU A 411 34.78 -8.64 -28.89
C LEU A 411 35.83 -9.20 -29.89
N ASN A 412 35.42 -9.36 -31.14
CA ASN A 412 36.27 -9.81 -32.21
C ASN A 412 35.96 -9.04 -33.51
N THR A 413 36.99 -8.42 -34.10
CA THR A 413 36.89 -7.66 -35.36
C THR A 413 36.40 -8.48 -36.54
N LYS A 414 36.71 -9.80 -36.56
CA LYS A 414 36.28 -10.70 -37.65
C LYS A 414 34.82 -11.08 -37.61
N THR A 415 34.21 -11.08 -36.41
CA THR A 415 32.82 -11.49 -36.20
C THR A 415 31.87 -10.30 -36.03
N ASN A 416 32.35 -9.11 -35.66
CA ASN A 416 31.51 -7.92 -35.47
C ASN A 416 31.25 -7.20 -36.81
N LYS A 417 30.50 -7.87 -37.69
CA LYS A 417 29.95 -7.22 -38.88
C LYS A 417 28.78 -6.35 -38.48
N VAL A 418 28.81 -5.07 -38.88
CA VAL A 418 27.72 -4.11 -38.66
C VAL A 418 26.99 -3.83 -39.99
N ASN A 419 25.73 -3.45 -39.89
CA ASN A 419 24.95 -2.99 -41.04
C ASN A 419 25.44 -1.59 -41.44
N GLN A 420 26.30 -1.55 -42.48
CA GLN A 420 26.89 -0.28 -42.95
C GLN A 420 25.83 0.75 -43.36
N LYS A 421 24.69 0.32 -43.93
CA LYS A 421 23.59 1.22 -44.31
C LYS A 421 22.91 1.86 -43.10
N ALA A 422 22.61 1.07 -42.07
CA ALA A 422 22.02 1.58 -40.85
C ALA A 422 22.92 2.57 -40.10
N PHE A 423 24.21 2.21 -39.97
CA PHE A 423 25.17 3.11 -39.35
C PHE A 423 25.45 4.36 -40.16
N ALA A 424 25.51 4.27 -41.49
CA ALA A 424 25.67 5.45 -42.38
C ALA A 424 24.47 6.41 -42.25
N LEU A 425 23.26 5.87 -42.07
CA LEU A 425 22.08 6.69 -41.81
C LEU A 425 22.19 7.39 -40.42
N ILE A 426 22.58 6.65 -39.40
CA ILE A 426 22.75 7.19 -38.03
C ILE A 426 23.88 8.23 -38.02
N ASP A 427 25.02 7.94 -38.64
CA ASP A 427 26.15 8.87 -38.76
C ASP A 427 25.74 10.13 -39.53
N ARG A 428 24.92 10.00 -40.57
CA ARG A 428 24.38 11.15 -41.32
C ARG A 428 23.47 12.03 -40.44
N ILE A 429 22.61 11.41 -39.57
CA ILE A 429 21.78 12.12 -38.59
C ILE A 429 22.68 12.85 -37.58
N ASN A 430 23.68 12.17 -37.03
CA ASN A 430 24.56 12.72 -36.00
C ASN A 430 25.54 13.78 -36.49
N THR A 431 25.91 13.73 -37.78
CA THR A 431 26.75 14.77 -38.37
C THR A 431 25.96 15.96 -38.90
N TYR A 432 24.62 15.83 -39.01
CA TYR A 432 23.77 16.96 -39.40
C TYR A 432 23.82 18.07 -38.32
N PRO A 433 24.08 19.33 -38.71
CA PRO A 433 24.34 20.41 -37.78
C PRO A 433 23.01 20.95 -37.17
N VAL A 434 22.29 20.11 -36.43
CA VAL A 434 21.03 20.49 -35.73
C VAL A 434 21.21 21.66 -34.78
N ASP A 435 22.36 21.76 -34.14
CA ASP A 435 22.77 22.79 -33.19
C ASP A 435 23.08 24.16 -33.84
N ARG A 436 23.08 24.26 -35.20
CA ARG A 436 23.19 25.52 -35.94
C ARG A 436 21.82 26.00 -36.47
N LYS A 437 20.75 25.18 -36.37
CA LYS A 437 19.45 25.53 -36.91
C LYS A 437 18.68 26.42 -35.91
N ARG A 438 18.70 27.75 -36.18
CA ARG A 438 18.01 28.74 -35.33
C ARG A 438 16.54 28.44 -35.07
N GLY A 439 15.82 27.94 -36.13
CA GLY A 439 14.39 27.58 -35.98
C GLY A 439 14.17 26.44 -34.97
N LEU A 440 15.00 25.37 -35.00
CA LEU A 440 14.90 24.26 -34.06
C LEU A 440 15.24 24.69 -32.62
N ILE A 441 16.28 25.50 -32.46
CA ILE A 441 16.63 26.06 -31.14
C ILE A 441 15.49 26.95 -30.62
N ALA A 442 14.87 27.77 -31.48
CA ALA A 442 13.73 28.59 -31.07
C ALA A 442 12.53 27.73 -30.62
N VAL A 443 12.20 26.65 -31.31
CA VAL A 443 11.15 25.71 -30.89
C VAL A 443 11.45 25.10 -29.52
N ILE A 444 12.69 24.65 -29.30
CA ILE A 444 13.11 24.07 -28.00
C ILE A 444 12.96 25.12 -26.89
N ILE A 445 13.37 26.36 -27.13
CA ILE A 445 13.26 27.46 -26.17
C ILE A 445 11.79 27.78 -25.84
N VAL A 446 10.89 27.77 -26.86
CA VAL A 446 9.47 28.01 -26.67
C VAL A 446 8.84 26.91 -25.84
N VAL A 447 9.09 25.61 -26.19
CA VAL A 447 8.58 24.48 -25.41
C VAL A 447 9.07 24.55 -23.96
N MET A 448 10.35 24.83 -23.77
CA MET A 448 10.93 25.00 -22.43
C MET A 448 10.28 26.15 -21.67
N ALA A 449 10.07 27.31 -22.32
CA ALA A 449 9.43 28.47 -21.70
C ALA A 449 7.97 28.18 -21.30
N VAL A 450 7.23 27.42 -22.14
CA VAL A 450 5.85 26.99 -21.83
C VAL A 450 5.84 26.06 -20.61
N CYS A 451 6.74 25.05 -20.58
CA CYS A 451 6.82 24.13 -19.43
C CYS A 451 7.23 24.86 -18.14
N ILE A 452 8.25 25.72 -18.21
CA ILE A 452 8.67 26.52 -17.05
C ILE A 452 7.56 27.45 -16.57
N GLY A 453 6.87 28.11 -17.52
CA GLY A 453 5.72 28.96 -17.20
C GLY A 453 4.58 28.19 -16.54
N ALA A 454 4.26 26.99 -17.05
CA ALA A 454 3.25 26.10 -16.46
C ALA A 454 3.61 25.70 -15.03
N TYR A 455 4.86 25.36 -14.77
CA TYR A 455 5.34 25.06 -13.43
C TYR A 455 5.18 26.23 -12.45
N PHE A 456 5.59 27.43 -12.84
CA PHE A 456 5.45 28.61 -11.98
C PHE A 456 3.99 29.01 -11.73
N TYR A 457 3.08 28.69 -12.66
CA TYR A 457 1.66 28.93 -12.47
C TYR A 457 0.97 27.87 -11.61
N GLY A 458 1.26 26.58 -11.84
CA GLY A 458 0.57 25.45 -11.22
C GLY A 458 1.23 24.84 -9.98
N GLY A 459 2.53 25.07 -9.80
CA GLY A 459 3.34 24.50 -8.72
C GLY A 459 3.50 22.99 -8.78
N THR A 460 4.11 22.43 -7.76
CA THR A 460 4.20 20.97 -7.58
C THR A 460 2.96 20.49 -6.85
N ARG A 461 2.29 19.49 -7.40
CA ARG A 461 1.10 18.88 -6.80
C ARG A 461 1.41 17.45 -6.41
N PHE A 462 1.03 17.06 -5.17
CA PHE A 462 1.21 15.72 -4.65
C PHE A 462 -0.15 15.01 -4.51
N ASP A 463 -0.12 13.69 -4.60
CA ASP A 463 -1.24 12.80 -4.37
C ASP A 463 -0.80 11.72 -3.39
N ALA A 464 -1.38 11.70 -2.20
CA ALA A 464 -1.13 10.71 -1.16
C ALA A 464 -2.22 9.64 -1.10
N ASP A 465 -3.22 9.71 -1.98
CA ASP A 465 -4.28 8.71 -2.01
C ASP A 465 -3.72 7.37 -2.50
N MET A 466 -3.68 6.40 -1.59
CA MET A 466 -3.18 5.06 -1.87
C MET A 466 -4.04 4.30 -2.90
N HIS A 467 -5.34 4.64 -3.02
CA HIS A 467 -6.22 4.07 -4.04
C HIS A 467 -5.74 4.39 -5.46
N ASN A 468 -5.16 5.56 -5.68
CA ASN A 468 -4.62 5.98 -6.97
C ASN A 468 -3.28 5.31 -7.32
N LEU A 469 -2.64 4.63 -6.35
CA LEU A 469 -1.36 3.95 -6.54
C LEU A 469 -1.51 2.48 -6.93
N GLY A 470 -2.56 1.82 -6.46
CA GLY A 470 -2.83 0.40 -6.69
C GLY A 470 -3.63 0.16 -7.98
N TYR A 471 -3.62 -1.08 -8.43
CA TYR A 471 -4.53 -1.56 -9.46
C TYR A 471 -5.78 -2.13 -8.79
N LEU A 472 -6.94 -1.61 -9.18
CA LEU A 472 -8.24 -2.17 -8.81
C LEU A 472 -8.82 -2.90 -10.01
N GLU A 473 -9.22 -4.15 -9.79
CA GLU A 473 -9.89 -4.95 -10.80
C GLU A 473 -11.36 -4.49 -10.89
N GLU A 474 -11.92 -4.43 -12.11
CA GLU A 474 -13.23 -3.83 -12.41
C GLU A 474 -14.38 -4.41 -11.55
N MET A 475 -14.38 -5.72 -11.34
CA MET A 475 -15.39 -6.38 -10.50
C MET A 475 -15.22 -6.00 -9.02
N THR A 476 -14.00 -5.91 -8.53
CA THR A 476 -13.69 -5.52 -7.15
C THR A 476 -14.06 -4.06 -6.90
N GLU A 477 -13.75 -3.17 -7.84
CA GLU A 477 -14.13 -1.76 -7.80
C GLU A 477 -15.67 -1.59 -7.83
N TYR A 478 -16.34 -2.35 -8.71
CA TYR A 478 -17.81 -2.38 -8.75
C TYR A 478 -18.40 -2.81 -7.41
N SER A 479 -17.92 -3.89 -6.82
CA SER A 479 -18.39 -4.42 -5.54
C SER A 479 -18.21 -3.42 -4.39
N GLU A 480 -17.07 -2.76 -4.32
CA GLU A 480 -16.79 -1.74 -3.32
C GLU A 480 -17.71 -0.51 -3.47
N ASN A 481 -17.87 -0.03 -4.71
CA ASN A 481 -18.74 1.09 -5.02
C ASN A 481 -20.21 0.77 -4.73
N LEU A 482 -20.68 -0.44 -5.08
CA LEU A 482 -22.03 -0.90 -4.81
C LEU A 482 -22.32 -0.89 -3.30
N LEU A 483 -21.45 -1.48 -2.49
CA LEU A 483 -21.64 -1.51 -1.05
C LEU A 483 -21.63 -0.09 -0.47
N ARG A 484 -20.68 0.74 -0.88
CA ARG A 484 -20.59 2.13 -0.44
C ARG A 484 -21.84 2.94 -0.79
N GLU A 485 -22.36 2.80 -2.01
CA GLU A 485 -23.57 3.50 -2.44
C GLU A 485 -24.82 3.07 -1.66
N LYS A 486 -24.93 1.75 -1.41
CA LYS A 486 -26.10 1.17 -0.72
C LYS A 486 -26.10 1.34 0.78
N THR A 487 -24.92 1.43 1.41
CA THR A 487 -24.74 1.62 2.86
C THR A 487 -24.52 3.08 3.26
N TYR A 488 -24.36 3.97 2.29
CA TYR A 488 -24.07 5.37 2.56
C TYR A 488 -25.30 6.11 3.12
N THR A 489 -25.26 6.41 4.41
CA THR A 489 -26.32 7.16 5.12
C THR A 489 -26.06 8.67 5.22
N GLY A 490 -25.09 9.20 4.45
CA GLY A 490 -24.68 10.60 4.48
C GLY A 490 -23.61 10.92 5.52
N ASP A 491 -23.48 10.12 6.57
CA ASP A 491 -22.46 10.26 7.62
C ASP A 491 -21.37 9.20 7.43
N LYS A 492 -20.12 9.62 7.29
CA LYS A 492 -18.99 8.68 7.18
C LYS A 492 -18.67 8.10 8.56
N GLN A 493 -18.58 6.77 8.62
CA GLN A 493 -18.08 6.08 9.80
C GLN A 493 -16.56 6.09 9.79
N LYS A 494 -15.97 6.36 10.95
CA LYS A 494 -14.53 6.33 11.21
C LYS A 494 -14.25 5.34 12.33
N TYR A 495 -13.10 4.69 12.24
CA TYR A 495 -12.75 3.64 13.20
C TYR A 495 -11.61 4.11 14.09
N PHE A 496 -11.76 3.81 15.38
CA PHE A 496 -10.74 4.00 16.40
C PHE A 496 -10.58 2.69 17.16
N ALA A 497 -9.43 2.52 17.82
CA ALA A 497 -9.19 1.33 18.64
C ALA A 497 -8.40 1.69 19.88
N SER A 498 -8.48 0.82 20.87
CA SER A 498 -7.53 0.73 21.97
C SER A 498 -6.62 -0.47 21.78
N GLU A 499 -5.40 -0.39 22.30
CA GLU A 499 -4.37 -1.43 22.22
C GLU A 499 -3.96 -1.89 23.63
N GLY A 500 -3.66 -3.19 23.77
CA GLY A 500 -3.14 -3.78 25.00
C GLY A 500 -2.35 -5.05 24.75
N LYS A 501 -1.50 -5.46 25.70
CA LYS A 501 -0.73 -6.72 25.61
C LYS A 501 -1.60 -7.95 25.89
N THR A 502 -2.73 -7.73 26.53
CA THR A 502 -3.77 -8.73 26.76
C THR A 502 -5.11 -8.17 26.31
N MET A 503 -6.10 -9.03 26.04
CA MET A 503 -7.44 -8.57 25.69
C MET A 503 -8.06 -7.73 26.80
N GLU A 504 -7.85 -8.12 28.04
CA GLU A 504 -8.34 -7.37 29.21
C GLU A 504 -7.74 -5.96 29.27
N GLU A 505 -6.45 -5.81 29.03
CA GLU A 505 -5.80 -4.50 28.98
C GLU A 505 -6.33 -3.64 27.81
N ALA A 506 -6.59 -4.24 26.66
CA ALA A 506 -7.19 -3.54 25.53
C ALA A 506 -8.61 -3.04 25.86
N ILE A 507 -9.41 -3.84 26.56
CA ILE A 507 -10.75 -3.46 27.02
C ILE A 507 -10.69 -2.38 28.11
N GLU A 508 -9.74 -2.46 29.07
CA GLU A 508 -9.51 -1.41 30.05
C GLU A 508 -9.15 -0.07 29.37
N ASN A 509 -8.22 -0.10 28.40
CA ASN A 509 -7.84 1.09 27.62
C ASN A 509 -9.01 1.60 26.75
N PHE A 510 -9.91 0.72 26.33
CA PHE A 510 -11.13 1.12 25.62
C PHE A 510 -12.04 2.00 26.48
N GLY A 511 -12.10 1.79 27.78
CA GLY A 511 -12.80 2.67 28.72
C GLY A 511 -12.29 4.11 28.70
N VAL A 512 -10.99 4.31 28.47
CA VAL A 512 -10.40 5.65 28.26
C VAL A 512 -10.89 6.24 26.94
N LEU A 513 -10.94 5.43 25.87
CA LEU A 513 -11.46 5.84 24.55
C LEU A 513 -12.93 6.28 24.67
N ASP A 514 -13.78 5.49 25.35
CA ASP A 514 -15.18 5.82 25.59
C ASP A 514 -15.33 7.16 26.32
N SER A 515 -14.57 7.37 27.38
CA SER A 515 -14.63 8.64 28.16
C SER A 515 -14.26 9.85 27.28
N LYS A 516 -13.29 9.70 26.37
CA LYS A 516 -12.92 10.75 25.41
C LYS A 516 -14.02 10.97 24.38
N LEU A 517 -14.60 9.89 23.83
CA LEU A 517 -15.67 9.96 22.83
C LEU A 517 -16.94 10.57 23.42
N ASP A 518 -17.31 10.23 24.66
CA ASP A 518 -18.40 10.85 25.40
C ASP A 518 -18.21 12.36 25.56
N SER A 519 -16.99 12.78 25.90
CA SER A 519 -16.65 14.18 26.03
C SER A 519 -16.78 14.92 24.69
N LEU A 520 -16.31 14.30 23.59
CA LEU A 520 -16.43 14.83 22.25
C LEU A 520 -17.89 14.85 21.75
N GLN A 521 -18.70 13.88 22.16
CA GLN A 521 -20.13 13.86 21.87
C GLN A 521 -20.89 14.99 22.58
N LYS A 522 -20.57 15.24 23.85
CA LYS A 522 -21.11 16.38 24.62
C LYS A 522 -20.74 17.73 24.00
N LEU A 523 -19.57 17.80 23.36
CA LEU A 523 -19.14 18.98 22.59
C LEU A 523 -19.81 19.08 21.20
N GLY A 524 -20.60 18.09 20.78
CA GLY A 524 -21.29 18.05 19.49
C GLY A 524 -20.39 17.71 18.31
N LEU A 525 -19.16 17.21 18.55
CA LEU A 525 -18.22 16.80 17.51
C LEU A 525 -18.49 15.38 17.03
N VAL A 526 -18.91 14.50 17.92
CA VAL A 526 -19.32 13.12 17.66
C VAL A 526 -20.83 13.01 17.74
N LYS A 527 -21.48 12.40 16.75
CA LYS A 527 -22.93 12.13 16.74
C LYS A 527 -23.26 10.88 17.53
N SER A 528 -22.61 9.80 17.21
CA SER A 528 -22.78 8.49 17.83
C SER A 528 -21.53 7.64 17.61
N TYR A 529 -21.34 6.66 18.48
CA TYR A 529 -20.27 5.66 18.34
C TYR A 529 -20.73 4.33 18.96
N THR A 530 -20.02 3.24 18.64
CA THR A 530 -20.32 1.91 19.19
C THR A 530 -19.73 1.79 20.59
N HIS A 531 -20.58 1.60 21.59
CA HIS A 531 -20.17 1.47 23.00
C HIS A 531 -19.71 0.03 23.32
N THR A 532 -18.59 -0.38 22.77
CA THR A 532 -18.04 -1.74 22.93
C THR A 532 -17.77 -2.10 24.39
N SER A 533 -17.42 -1.13 25.25
CA SER A 533 -17.22 -1.30 26.69
C SER A 533 -18.48 -1.66 27.46
N GLN A 534 -19.66 -1.41 26.89
CA GLN A 534 -20.92 -1.83 27.53
C GLN A 534 -21.22 -3.32 27.29
N ILE A 535 -20.68 -3.88 26.23
CA ILE A 535 -20.75 -5.33 25.94
C ILE A 535 -19.61 -6.06 26.67
N PHE A 536 -18.39 -5.57 26.52
CA PHE A 536 -17.21 -6.17 27.11
C PHE A 536 -16.74 -5.33 28.30
N VAL A 537 -17.36 -5.59 29.46
CA VAL A 537 -17.01 -4.88 30.70
C VAL A 537 -15.70 -5.46 31.25
N PRO A 538 -14.68 -4.63 31.59
CA PRO A 538 -13.44 -5.09 32.19
C PRO A 538 -13.69 -5.86 33.52
N MET A 539 -12.94 -6.94 33.77
CA MET A 539 -13.12 -7.76 35.01
C MET A 539 -13.00 -6.95 36.28
N LYS A 540 -12.11 -5.96 36.32
CA LYS A 540 -11.98 -5.05 37.48
C LYS A 540 -13.25 -4.23 37.71
N GLU A 541 -13.87 -3.76 36.66
CA GLU A 541 -15.11 -3.00 36.76
C GLU A 541 -16.29 -3.92 37.10
N GLN A 542 -16.34 -5.12 36.53
CA GLN A 542 -17.32 -6.13 36.92
C GLN A 542 -17.27 -6.40 38.42
N GLN A 543 -16.05 -6.54 38.99
CA GLN A 543 -15.91 -6.76 40.45
C GLN A 543 -16.49 -5.58 41.26
N VAL A 544 -16.22 -4.34 40.81
CA VAL A 544 -16.79 -3.14 41.49
C VAL A 544 -18.31 -3.14 41.42
N ARG A 545 -18.88 -3.52 40.28
CA ARG A 545 -20.34 -3.62 40.07
C ARG A 545 -20.96 -4.74 40.94
N ILE A 546 -20.30 -5.91 40.97
CA ILE A 546 -20.71 -7.05 41.83
C ILE A 546 -20.65 -6.67 43.30
N ASP A 547 -19.62 -6.00 43.76
CA ASP A 547 -19.49 -5.52 45.12
C ASP A 547 -20.59 -4.47 45.47
N ALA A 548 -20.89 -3.59 44.51
CA ALA A 548 -21.99 -2.63 44.70
C ALA A 548 -23.35 -3.33 44.77
N TRP A 549 -23.59 -4.39 44.00
CA TRP A 549 -24.78 -5.23 44.08
C TRP A 549 -24.93 -5.87 45.45
N LYS A 550 -23.87 -6.50 45.97
CA LYS A 550 -23.86 -7.10 47.32
C LYS A 550 -24.14 -6.07 48.44
N HIS A 551 -23.58 -4.87 48.32
CA HIS A 551 -23.82 -3.79 49.28
C HIS A 551 -25.22 -3.21 49.18
N TYR A 552 -25.81 -3.18 47.98
CA TYR A 552 -27.14 -2.64 47.77
C TYR A 552 -28.22 -3.54 48.37
N TRP A 553 -28.15 -4.86 48.17
CA TRP A 553 -29.18 -5.81 48.62
C TRP A 553 -28.97 -6.26 50.07
N THR A 554 -29.23 -5.33 51.00
CA THR A 554 -29.24 -5.66 52.45
C THR A 554 -30.45 -6.48 52.80
N ASP A 555 -30.39 -7.22 53.96
CA ASP A 555 -31.53 -7.99 54.46
C ASP A 555 -32.77 -7.14 54.68
N GLU A 556 -32.62 -5.86 55.08
CA GLU A 556 -33.72 -4.91 55.27
C GLU A 556 -34.38 -4.53 53.93
N ARG A 557 -33.58 -4.28 52.86
CA ARG A 557 -34.14 -4.00 51.54
C ARG A 557 -34.83 -5.22 50.95
N LEU A 558 -34.24 -6.41 51.06
CA LEU A 558 -34.84 -7.65 50.60
C LEU A 558 -36.15 -7.95 51.34
N ALA A 559 -36.23 -7.72 52.69
CA ALA A 559 -37.47 -7.85 53.44
C ALA A 559 -38.54 -6.86 52.94
N THR A 560 -38.12 -5.64 52.56
CA THR A 560 -39.04 -4.65 51.99
C THR A 560 -39.58 -5.10 50.63
N VAL A 561 -38.71 -5.61 49.72
CA VAL A 561 -39.14 -6.15 48.43
C VAL A 561 -40.08 -7.35 48.61
N ARG A 562 -39.74 -8.29 49.51
CA ARG A 562 -40.57 -9.46 49.81
C ARG A 562 -41.98 -9.05 50.29
N ARG A 563 -42.09 -8.06 51.17
CA ARG A 563 -43.36 -7.50 51.63
C ARG A 563 -44.15 -6.89 50.46
N LEU A 564 -43.51 -6.07 49.64
CA LEU A 564 -44.13 -5.42 48.47
C LEU A 564 -44.65 -6.45 47.48
N ILE A 565 -43.89 -7.50 47.17
CA ILE A 565 -44.32 -8.60 46.29
C ILE A 565 -45.51 -9.32 46.88
N ALA A 566 -45.47 -9.67 48.20
CA ALA A 566 -46.57 -10.34 48.84
C ALA A 566 -47.87 -9.53 48.80
N GLU A 567 -47.77 -8.19 48.84
CA GLU A 567 -48.91 -7.27 48.77
C GLU A 567 -49.44 -7.06 47.35
N THR A 568 -48.57 -7.05 46.34
CA THR A 568 -48.91 -6.59 44.96
C THR A 568 -49.11 -7.73 43.99
N ALA A 569 -48.35 -8.83 44.07
CA ALA A 569 -48.42 -9.94 43.10
C ALA A 569 -49.83 -10.58 43.05
N PRO A 570 -50.56 -10.85 44.18
CA PRO A 570 -51.89 -11.36 44.08
C PRO A 570 -52.89 -10.40 43.44
N GLN A 571 -52.67 -9.07 43.54
CA GLN A 571 -53.51 -8.04 42.90
C GLN A 571 -53.33 -8.02 41.37
N ALA A 572 -52.18 -8.44 40.91
CA ALA A 572 -51.90 -8.59 39.49
C ALA A 572 -52.18 -10.02 38.93
N GLY A 573 -52.72 -10.93 39.77
CA GLY A 573 -53.00 -12.30 39.39
C GLY A 573 -51.76 -13.23 39.34
N LEU A 574 -50.69 -12.85 40.03
CA LEU A 574 -49.45 -13.61 40.10
C LEU A 574 -49.27 -14.26 41.47
N ASN A 575 -48.51 -15.38 41.48
CA ASN A 575 -48.10 -16.02 42.74
C ASN A 575 -46.84 -15.33 43.27
N ALA A 576 -46.89 -14.80 44.50
CA ALA A 576 -45.76 -14.17 45.15
C ALA A 576 -44.52 -15.07 45.25
N ASN A 577 -44.71 -16.40 45.39
CA ASN A 577 -43.60 -17.35 45.43
C ASN A 577 -42.91 -17.55 44.08
N ALA A 578 -43.51 -17.11 42.99
CA ALA A 578 -42.88 -17.20 41.66
C ALA A 578 -41.59 -16.35 41.52
N PHE A 579 -41.39 -15.39 42.43
CA PHE A 579 -40.24 -14.49 42.48
C PHE A 579 -39.16 -14.90 43.49
N GLU A 580 -39.16 -16.13 43.98
CA GLU A 580 -38.15 -16.60 44.96
C GLU A 580 -36.76 -16.62 44.37
N ASN A 581 -36.61 -16.94 43.07
CA ASN A 581 -35.35 -16.89 42.33
C ASN A 581 -34.66 -15.52 42.37
N PHE A 582 -35.43 -14.42 42.49
CA PHE A 582 -34.83 -13.09 42.69
C PHE A 582 -34.06 -13.00 44.00
N PHE A 583 -34.60 -13.54 45.11
CA PHE A 583 -33.95 -13.47 46.43
C PHE A 583 -32.71 -14.37 46.49
N GLU A 584 -32.69 -15.46 45.73
CA GLU A 584 -31.52 -16.31 45.57
C GLU A 584 -30.45 -15.56 44.74
N ALA A 585 -30.82 -14.96 43.61
CA ALA A 585 -29.92 -14.17 42.75
C ALA A 585 -29.37 -12.94 43.46
N ALA A 586 -30.21 -12.24 44.30
CA ALA A 586 -29.75 -11.07 45.04
C ALA A 586 -28.66 -11.37 46.09
N LYS A 587 -28.59 -12.62 46.58
CA LYS A 587 -27.63 -13.13 47.57
C LYS A 587 -26.55 -14.03 47.02
N ALA A 588 -26.63 -14.40 45.76
CA ALA A 588 -25.65 -15.26 45.11
C ALA A 588 -24.25 -14.63 45.06
N ASP A 589 -23.25 -15.48 45.13
CA ASP A 589 -21.86 -15.07 44.92
C ASP A 589 -21.56 -15.07 43.42
N TYR A 590 -21.41 -13.90 42.87
CA TYR A 590 -21.01 -13.71 41.48
C TYR A 590 -19.50 -13.49 41.38
N GLU A 591 -18.93 -14.01 40.32
CA GLU A 591 -17.52 -13.78 39.95
C GLU A 591 -17.45 -13.06 38.60
N PRO A 592 -16.46 -12.19 38.38
CA PRO A 592 -16.22 -11.62 37.07
C PRO A 592 -15.92 -12.70 36.03
N ASP A 593 -16.50 -12.57 34.84
CA ASP A 593 -16.28 -13.48 33.75
C ASP A 593 -16.08 -12.75 32.40
N SER A 594 -15.40 -13.38 31.47
CA SER A 594 -15.11 -12.78 30.15
C SER A 594 -16.11 -13.25 29.11
N LEU A 595 -17.01 -12.38 28.69
CA LEU A 595 -17.96 -12.66 27.61
C LEU A 595 -17.23 -13.04 26.29
N TYR A 596 -16.06 -12.42 26.02
CA TYR A 596 -15.25 -12.74 24.84
C TYR A 596 -14.64 -14.15 24.89
N GLY A 597 -14.47 -14.73 26.07
CA GLY A 597 -13.99 -16.10 26.30
C GLY A 597 -15.09 -17.15 26.39
N ALA A 598 -16.34 -16.74 26.58
CA ALA A 598 -17.47 -17.62 26.79
C ALA A 598 -17.92 -18.41 25.55
N GLY A 599 -17.47 -18.01 24.35
CA GLY A 599 -17.83 -18.67 23.08
C GLY A 599 -19.26 -18.43 22.60
N ILE A 600 -19.99 -17.50 23.22
CA ILE A 600 -21.37 -17.15 22.88
C ILE A 600 -21.39 -16.29 21.61
N ILE A 601 -20.48 -15.32 21.53
CA ILE A 601 -20.39 -14.41 20.39
C ILE A 601 -19.65 -15.13 19.26
N PRO A 602 -20.24 -15.26 18.06
CA PRO A 602 -19.55 -15.86 16.92
C PRO A 602 -18.22 -15.16 16.61
N GLU A 603 -17.18 -15.92 16.32
CA GLU A 603 -15.83 -15.39 16.10
C GLU A 603 -15.83 -14.34 14.99
N GLY A 604 -16.60 -14.56 13.93
CA GLY A 604 -16.74 -13.59 12.83
C GLY A 604 -17.31 -12.25 13.24
N TYR A 605 -18.26 -12.22 14.22
CA TYR A 605 -18.78 -10.98 14.79
C TYR A 605 -17.83 -10.39 15.81
N GLN A 606 -17.30 -11.19 16.72
CA GLN A 606 -16.35 -10.75 17.73
C GLN A 606 -15.14 -10.07 17.08
N SER A 607 -14.63 -10.61 15.99
CA SER A 607 -13.50 -10.04 15.24
C SER A 607 -13.80 -8.70 14.55
N THR A 608 -15.05 -8.21 14.59
CA THR A 608 -15.39 -6.84 14.17
C THR A 608 -15.26 -5.82 15.32
N LEU A 609 -15.27 -6.31 16.56
CA LEU A 609 -15.21 -5.50 17.76
C LEU A 609 -13.85 -5.61 18.47
N MET A 610 -13.19 -6.74 18.35
CA MET A 610 -11.88 -6.99 18.96
C MET A 610 -11.10 -8.05 18.19
N GLU A 611 -9.78 -7.92 18.18
CA GLU A 611 -8.90 -8.91 17.55
C GLU A 611 -7.55 -9.01 18.25
N GLN A 612 -6.88 -10.13 18.06
CA GLN A 612 -5.44 -10.23 18.25
C GLN A 612 -4.73 -9.98 16.94
N SER A 613 -3.94 -8.92 16.86
CA SER A 613 -3.19 -8.54 15.66
C SER A 613 -2.07 -9.54 15.34
N TYR A 614 -1.47 -9.42 14.15
CA TYR A 614 -0.38 -10.32 13.72
C TYR A 614 0.90 -10.20 14.57
N ASN A 615 1.12 -9.06 15.25
CA ASN A 615 2.24 -8.87 16.18
C ASN A 615 2.00 -9.42 17.59
N GLY A 616 0.78 -9.93 17.85
CA GLY A 616 0.37 -10.52 19.11
C GLY A 616 -0.33 -9.55 20.09
N ASP A 617 -0.39 -8.26 19.78
CA ASP A 617 -1.12 -7.27 20.59
C ASP A 617 -2.63 -7.39 20.36
N TYR A 618 -3.40 -7.04 21.37
CA TYR A 618 -4.87 -7.09 21.33
C TYR A 618 -5.44 -5.70 21.08
N LEU A 619 -6.49 -5.65 20.28
CA LEU A 619 -7.16 -4.42 19.86
C LEU A 619 -8.66 -4.53 20.13
N CYS A 620 -9.26 -3.42 20.60
CA CYS A 620 -10.70 -3.28 20.75
C CYS A 620 -11.18 -2.08 19.93
N PHE A 621 -12.16 -2.28 19.05
CA PHE A 621 -12.58 -1.33 18.03
C PHE A 621 -13.87 -0.62 18.37
N THR A 622 -14.00 0.62 17.89
CA THR A 622 -15.27 1.34 17.79
C THR A 622 -15.42 2.01 16.45
N SER A 623 -16.66 2.09 15.97
CA SER A 623 -17.01 2.93 14.84
C SER A 623 -17.66 4.22 15.32
N VAL A 624 -17.20 5.36 14.81
CA VAL A 624 -17.64 6.70 15.22
C VAL A 624 -18.25 7.42 14.02
N ARG A 625 -19.44 8.02 14.22
CA ARG A 625 -20.06 8.94 13.27
C ARG A 625 -19.75 10.37 13.69
N CYS A 626 -19.03 11.09 12.85
CA CYS A 626 -18.66 12.48 13.12
C CYS A 626 -19.79 13.45 12.72
N ALA A 627 -19.94 14.52 13.49
CA ALA A 627 -20.94 15.54 13.23
C ALA A 627 -20.66 16.38 11.96
N ASN A 628 -19.38 16.51 11.60
CA ASN A 628 -18.93 17.24 10.43
C ASN A 628 -17.74 16.53 9.78
N ASP A 629 -17.89 16.14 8.51
CA ASP A 629 -16.95 15.27 7.79
C ASP A 629 -16.16 15.99 6.68
N SER A 630 -16.19 17.32 6.65
CA SER A 630 -15.44 18.08 5.64
C SER A 630 -13.96 18.17 5.98
N VAL A 631 -13.20 17.23 5.50
CA VAL A 631 -11.76 17.04 5.77
C VAL A 631 -10.86 17.95 4.94
N ARG A 632 -11.32 19.10 4.47
CA ARG A 632 -10.51 19.96 3.59
C ARG A 632 -9.67 21.01 4.27
N SER A 633 -9.74 21.12 5.60
CA SER A 633 -8.92 22.07 6.35
C SER A 633 -8.33 21.43 7.62
N SER A 634 -7.16 21.88 8.04
CA SER A 634 -6.52 21.50 9.31
C SER A 634 -7.35 21.88 10.56
N GLU A 635 -8.38 22.70 10.39
CA GLU A 635 -9.33 23.13 11.42
C GLU A 635 -10.64 22.33 11.40
N SER A 636 -10.71 21.21 10.63
CA SER A 636 -11.92 20.38 10.61
C SER A 636 -12.14 19.72 11.96
N ASP A 637 -13.40 19.60 12.36
CA ASP A 637 -13.77 18.95 13.62
C ASP A 637 -13.29 17.49 13.68
N TYR A 638 -13.16 16.84 12.53
CA TYR A 638 -12.61 15.50 12.42
C TYR A 638 -11.14 15.41 12.86
N ILE A 639 -10.28 16.32 12.42
CA ILE A 639 -8.87 16.34 12.83
C ILE A 639 -8.78 16.57 14.34
N ARG A 640 -9.62 17.44 14.91
CA ARG A 640 -9.66 17.68 16.36
C ARG A 640 -10.04 16.41 17.15
N ILE A 641 -10.96 15.59 16.60
CA ILE A 641 -11.31 14.29 17.21
C ILE A 641 -10.09 13.38 17.18
N CYS A 642 -9.46 13.24 16.02
CA CYS A 642 -8.28 12.38 15.84
C CYS A 642 -7.11 12.81 16.74
N ASP A 643 -6.81 14.12 16.78
CA ASP A 643 -5.75 14.66 17.64
C ASP A 643 -6.01 14.41 19.14
N ALA A 644 -7.26 14.54 19.58
CA ALA A 644 -7.64 14.28 20.97
C ALA A 644 -7.45 12.79 21.36
N ILE A 645 -7.70 11.89 20.41
CA ILE A 645 -7.53 10.44 20.62
C ILE A 645 -6.04 10.06 20.52
N ALA A 646 -5.33 10.55 19.51
CA ALA A 646 -3.92 10.24 19.26
C ALA A 646 -2.95 10.76 20.33
N GLN A 647 -3.40 11.61 21.26
CA GLN A 647 -2.60 12.04 22.41
C GLN A 647 -2.32 10.91 23.42
N ASP A 648 -3.10 9.84 23.39
CA ASP A 648 -2.91 8.70 24.27
C ASP A 648 -2.18 7.59 23.51
N PRO A 649 -1.07 7.07 24.03
CA PRO A 649 -0.26 6.06 23.32
C PRO A 649 -0.96 4.70 23.15
N HIS A 650 -2.00 4.42 23.96
CA HIS A 650 -2.78 3.18 23.87
C HIS A 650 -4.03 3.29 22.99
N LEU A 651 -4.24 4.47 22.38
CA LEU A 651 -5.38 4.72 21.51
C LEU A 651 -4.94 4.95 20.08
N LEU A 652 -5.64 4.31 19.13
CA LEU A 652 -5.28 4.30 17.73
C LEU A 652 -6.37 4.94 16.87
N VAL A 653 -5.97 5.80 15.95
CA VAL A 653 -6.83 6.32 14.87
C VAL A 653 -6.68 5.40 13.67
N LEU A 654 -7.74 4.69 13.29
CA LEU A 654 -7.74 3.71 12.20
C LEU A 654 -8.28 4.33 10.90
N ASP A 655 -7.80 5.50 10.54
CA ASP A 655 -8.16 6.17 9.29
C ASP A 655 -6.92 6.65 8.54
N THR A 656 -6.69 6.06 7.38
CA THR A 656 -5.58 6.45 6.49
C THR A 656 -5.63 7.92 6.09
N TYR A 657 -6.83 8.51 6.03
CA TYR A 657 -7.01 9.91 5.65
C TYR A 657 -6.44 10.89 6.70
N TYR A 658 -6.53 10.57 7.98
CA TYR A 658 -5.93 11.38 9.06
C TYR A 658 -4.42 11.57 8.81
N TYR A 659 -3.75 10.51 8.37
CA TYR A 659 -2.33 10.54 8.09
C TYR A 659 -1.96 11.09 6.70
N THR A 660 -2.96 11.39 5.86
CA THR A 660 -2.72 11.89 4.49
C THR A 660 -1.98 13.21 4.48
N THR A 661 -2.29 14.12 5.40
CA THR A 661 -1.60 15.42 5.50
C THR A 661 -0.14 15.25 5.87
N ASP A 662 0.17 14.42 6.86
CA ASP A 662 1.54 14.12 7.27
C ASP A 662 2.29 13.40 6.16
N THR A 663 1.63 12.46 5.48
CA THR A 663 2.19 11.77 4.30
C THR A 663 2.49 12.75 3.17
N LEU A 664 1.62 13.74 2.88
CA LEU A 664 1.87 14.77 1.88
C LEU A 664 3.04 15.68 2.25
N ILE A 665 3.11 16.11 3.51
CA ILE A 665 4.23 16.91 4.00
C ILE A 665 5.53 16.12 3.85
N GLN A 666 5.55 14.89 4.31
CA GLN A 666 6.72 14.01 4.22
C GLN A 666 7.13 13.75 2.76
N MET A 667 6.17 13.47 1.86
CA MET A 667 6.47 13.33 0.44
C MET A 667 7.10 14.59 -0.15
N SER A 668 6.61 15.76 0.23
CA SER A 668 7.17 17.05 -0.23
C SER A 668 8.59 17.25 0.28
N GLU A 669 8.86 16.87 1.54
CA GLU A 669 10.20 16.92 2.13
C GLU A 669 11.14 15.93 1.45
N ASP A 670 10.73 14.66 1.33
CA ASP A 670 11.50 13.60 0.66
C ASP A 670 11.82 13.98 -0.79
N PHE A 671 10.83 14.50 -1.53
CA PHE A 671 11.01 14.99 -2.89
C PHE A 671 12.06 16.11 -2.95
N SER A 672 11.98 17.07 -2.04
CA SER A 672 12.91 18.19 -1.97
C SER A 672 14.32 17.72 -1.62
N VAL A 673 14.45 16.84 -0.61
CA VAL A 673 15.74 16.27 -0.19
C VAL A 673 16.37 15.48 -1.33
N LEU A 674 15.61 14.61 -1.98
CA LEU A 674 16.07 13.80 -3.09
C LEU A 674 16.55 14.66 -4.26
N GLN A 675 15.77 15.68 -4.62
CA GLN A 675 16.11 16.62 -5.68
C GLN A 675 17.45 17.33 -5.40
N TRP A 676 17.60 17.88 -4.19
CA TRP A 676 18.83 18.63 -3.83
C TRP A 676 20.04 17.70 -3.71
N ILE A 677 19.91 16.53 -3.10
CA ILE A 677 21.00 15.55 -2.97
C ILE A 677 21.48 15.12 -4.36
N SER A 678 20.55 14.67 -5.22
CA SER A 678 20.89 14.22 -6.57
C SER A 678 21.51 15.33 -7.40
N MET A 679 20.96 16.54 -7.35
CA MET A 679 21.46 17.71 -8.08
C MET A 679 22.86 18.10 -7.63
N LEU A 680 23.10 18.20 -6.31
CA LEU A 680 24.38 18.54 -5.73
C LEU A 680 25.44 17.48 -6.05
N PHE A 681 25.08 16.20 -5.87
CA PHE A 681 25.99 15.09 -6.14
C PHE A 681 26.46 15.08 -7.61
N VAL A 682 25.52 15.17 -8.55
CA VAL A 682 25.83 15.20 -9.98
C VAL A 682 26.68 16.43 -10.34
N PHE A 683 26.34 17.59 -9.79
CA PHE A 683 27.13 18.81 -10.00
C PHE A 683 28.57 18.65 -9.49
N LEU A 684 28.78 18.06 -8.31
CA LEU A 684 30.12 17.81 -7.75
C LEU A 684 30.92 16.81 -8.59
N VAL A 685 30.28 15.72 -9.05
CA VAL A 685 30.95 14.75 -9.93
C VAL A 685 31.35 15.38 -11.25
N LEU A 686 30.51 16.23 -11.84
CA LEU A 686 30.86 16.99 -13.05
C LEU A 686 31.99 17.97 -12.78
N LEU A 687 31.99 18.66 -11.64
CA LEU A 687 33.05 19.61 -11.27
C LEU A 687 34.43 18.93 -11.16
N ILE A 688 34.46 17.77 -10.52
CA ILE A 688 35.67 16.93 -10.43
C ILE A 688 36.07 16.42 -11.82
N SER A 689 35.08 15.94 -12.61
CA SER A 689 35.31 15.40 -13.97
C SER A 689 35.97 16.43 -14.90
N PHE A 690 35.53 17.69 -14.82
CA PHE A 690 36.07 18.79 -15.63
C PHE A 690 37.21 19.54 -14.95
N HIS A 691 37.90 18.92 -13.99
CA HIS A 691 39.08 19.47 -13.32
C HIS A 691 38.84 20.87 -12.71
N PHE A 692 37.66 21.01 -12.02
CA PHE A 692 37.24 22.29 -11.40
C PHE A 692 37.00 23.44 -12.38
N ASN A 693 36.81 23.15 -13.65
CA ASN A 693 36.45 24.16 -14.63
C ASN A 693 34.95 24.45 -14.55
N ILE A 694 34.59 25.50 -13.83
CA ILE A 694 33.21 25.91 -13.56
C ILE A 694 32.40 26.10 -14.86
N LYS A 695 33.03 26.73 -15.92
CA LYS A 695 32.37 26.95 -17.20
C LYS A 695 31.93 25.64 -17.84
N ASN A 696 32.81 24.65 -17.92
CA ASN A 696 32.48 23.33 -18.48
C ASN A 696 31.52 22.55 -17.60
N THR A 697 31.63 22.70 -16.28
CA THR A 697 30.70 22.08 -15.31
C THR A 697 29.27 22.61 -15.50
N VAL A 698 29.10 23.92 -15.54
CA VAL A 698 27.78 24.55 -15.76
C VAL A 698 27.20 24.15 -17.13
N LEU A 699 28.00 24.12 -18.18
CA LEU A 699 27.58 23.67 -19.51
C LEU A 699 27.19 22.19 -19.53
N GLY A 700 27.90 21.37 -18.76
CA GLY A 700 27.56 19.95 -18.61
C GLY A 700 26.32 19.72 -17.76
N PHE A 701 26.06 20.57 -16.78
CA PHE A 701 24.92 20.47 -15.89
C PHE A 701 23.61 21.06 -16.48
N MET A 702 23.74 22.07 -17.36
CA MET A 702 22.62 22.83 -17.93
C MET A 702 21.54 21.95 -18.59
N PRO A 703 21.83 20.95 -19.44
CA PRO A 703 20.79 20.14 -20.08
C PRO A 703 19.94 19.37 -19.08
N ILE A 704 20.54 18.93 -17.98
CA ILE A 704 19.90 18.14 -16.94
C ILE A 704 18.95 19.01 -16.13
N LEU A 705 19.43 20.19 -15.69
CA LEU A 705 18.62 21.16 -14.96
C LEU A 705 17.40 21.61 -15.77
N LEU A 706 17.61 21.93 -17.05
CA LEU A 706 16.52 22.33 -17.95
C LEU A 706 15.55 21.18 -18.23
N SER A 707 16.05 19.94 -18.38
CA SER A 707 15.21 18.75 -18.51
C SER A 707 14.33 18.55 -17.28
N TRP A 708 14.88 18.75 -16.10
CA TRP A 708 14.11 18.70 -14.87
C TRP A 708 12.98 19.74 -14.83
N MET A 709 13.28 20.98 -15.22
CA MET A 709 12.24 22.03 -15.31
C MET A 709 11.16 21.71 -16.34
N ILE A 710 11.52 21.07 -17.46
CA ILE A 710 10.55 20.60 -18.46
C ILE A 710 9.64 19.53 -17.88
N VAL A 711 10.17 18.58 -17.10
CA VAL A 711 9.36 17.55 -16.46
C VAL A 711 8.38 18.16 -15.44
N LEU A 712 8.85 19.04 -14.57
CA LEU A 712 7.97 19.72 -13.61
C LEU A 712 6.82 20.44 -14.32
N GLY A 713 7.12 21.13 -15.42
CA GLY A 713 6.11 21.80 -16.22
C GLY A 713 5.18 20.84 -16.98
N ALA A 714 5.71 19.74 -17.51
CA ALA A 714 4.90 18.72 -18.17
C ALA A 714 3.93 18.04 -17.21
N MET A 715 4.36 17.74 -15.98
CA MET A 715 3.47 17.19 -14.95
C MET A 715 2.25 18.11 -14.72
N VAL A 716 2.47 19.44 -14.67
CA VAL A 716 1.37 20.41 -14.55
C VAL A 716 0.49 20.45 -15.79
N LEU A 717 1.08 20.46 -17.00
CA LEU A 717 0.33 20.55 -18.27
C LEU A 717 -0.55 19.33 -18.53
N PHE A 718 -0.15 18.15 -18.06
CA PHE A 718 -0.90 16.89 -18.20
C PHE A 718 -1.74 16.56 -16.96
N ASP A 719 -1.86 17.50 -16.00
CA ASP A 719 -2.53 17.32 -14.70
C ASP A 719 -2.09 16.07 -13.93
N MET A 720 -0.83 15.72 -14.05
CA MET A 720 -0.23 14.61 -13.32
C MET A 720 0.31 15.08 -11.98
N ARG A 721 0.04 14.32 -10.93
CA ARG A 721 0.50 14.60 -9.58
C ARG A 721 1.71 13.74 -9.23
N PHE A 722 2.58 14.27 -8.37
CA PHE A 722 3.62 13.46 -7.77
C PHE A 722 3.03 12.56 -6.69
N ASN A 723 3.40 11.30 -6.71
CA ASN A 723 3.00 10.30 -5.73
C ASN A 723 4.23 9.62 -5.13
N LEU A 724 4.04 8.79 -4.11
CA LEU A 724 5.10 8.08 -3.39
C LEU A 724 6.07 7.31 -4.30
N ILE A 725 5.66 6.96 -5.51
CA ILE A 725 6.43 6.12 -6.41
C ILE A 725 7.12 6.96 -7.49
N ASN A 726 6.40 7.90 -8.12
CA ASN A 726 6.95 8.65 -9.25
C ASN A 726 7.91 9.78 -8.84
N ILE A 727 8.02 10.14 -7.55
CA ILE A 727 9.06 11.08 -7.06
C ILE A 727 10.49 10.63 -7.40
N ILE A 728 10.69 9.34 -7.63
CA ILE A 728 11.95 8.73 -8.10
C ILE A 728 12.46 9.34 -9.42
N ILE A 729 11.59 10.00 -10.20
CA ILE A 729 11.93 10.56 -11.50
C ILE A 729 13.11 11.55 -11.44
N SER A 730 13.26 12.26 -10.31
CA SER A 730 14.41 13.15 -10.12
C SER A 730 15.73 12.39 -10.24
N THR A 731 15.83 11.20 -9.66
CA THR A 731 17.03 10.36 -9.73
C THR A 731 17.30 9.86 -11.15
N PHE A 732 16.24 9.55 -11.91
CA PHE A 732 16.39 9.15 -13.30
C PHE A 732 16.94 10.28 -14.17
N ILE A 733 16.45 11.50 -14.02
CA ILE A 733 16.88 12.64 -14.80
C ILE A 733 18.30 13.04 -14.42
N PHE A 734 18.60 13.18 -13.13
CA PHE A 734 19.92 13.57 -12.65
C PHE A 734 20.95 12.45 -12.84
N GLY A 735 20.59 11.18 -12.68
CA GLY A 735 21.50 10.05 -12.84
C GLY A 735 21.75 9.65 -14.28
N ILE A 736 20.68 9.42 -15.05
CA ILE A 736 20.78 8.88 -16.41
C ILE A 736 20.99 9.99 -17.45
N GLY A 737 20.30 11.11 -17.27
CA GLY A 737 20.37 12.24 -18.21
C GLY A 737 21.77 12.86 -18.30
N VAL A 738 22.55 12.79 -17.20
CA VAL A 738 23.90 13.33 -17.17
C VAL A 738 24.90 12.61 -18.08
N ASP A 739 24.70 11.31 -18.31
CA ASP A 739 25.59 10.50 -19.17
C ASP A 739 25.66 11.12 -20.55
N TYR A 740 24.53 11.50 -21.13
CA TYR A 740 24.51 12.14 -22.46
C TYR A 740 25.29 13.44 -22.48
N SER A 741 25.13 14.26 -21.47
CA SER A 741 25.85 15.52 -21.35
C SER A 741 27.36 15.33 -21.19
N ILE A 742 27.80 14.35 -20.38
CA ILE A 742 29.22 14.02 -20.20
C ILE A 742 29.87 13.63 -21.52
N PHE A 743 29.24 12.71 -22.29
CA PHE A 743 29.79 12.27 -23.54
C PHE A 743 29.86 13.39 -24.59
N VAL A 744 28.83 14.24 -24.67
CA VAL A 744 28.85 15.40 -25.60
C VAL A 744 29.93 16.39 -25.18
N MET A 745 30.06 16.72 -23.88
CA MET A 745 31.11 17.63 -23.41
C MET A 745 32.52 17.11 -23.65
N ASN A 746 32.76 15.81 -23.43
CA ASN A 746 34.07 15.22 -23.72
C ASN A 746 34.42 15.35 -25.21
N GLY A 747 33.45 15.16 -26.11
CA GLY A 747 33.68 15.37 -27.56
C GLY A 747 33.91 16.84 -27.92
N LEU A 748 33.27 17.77 -27.25
CA LEU A 748 33.43 19.22 -27.47
C LEU A 748 34.77 19.77 -26.94
N THR A 749 35.21 19.28 -25.78
CA THR A 749 36.45 19.73 -25.13
C THR A 749 37.72 19.20 -25.80
N ASP A 750 37.65 17.99 -26.37
CA ASP A 750 38.79 17.39 -27.10
C ASP A 750 39.01 18.01 -28.47
N ASN A 751 38.18 18.94 -28.92
CA ASN A 751 38.23 19.63 -30.23
C ASN A 751 38.35 18.69 -31.45
N ASN A 752 37.88 17.43 -31.27
CA ASN A 752 37.93 16.39 -32.29
C ASN A 752 36.53 16.07 -32.81
N SER A 753 36.21 16.57 -34.01
CA SER A 753 34.89 16.39 -34.63
C SER A 753 34.52 14.91 -34.88
N GLN A 754 35.51 14.05 -35.16
CA GLN A 754 35.27 12.62 -35.34
C GLN A 754 34.93 11.93 -34.04
N LYS A 755 35.64 12.24 -32.96
CA LYS A 755 35.37 11.69 -31.63
C LYS A 755 33.98 12.11 -31.12
N LEU A 756 33.58 13.36 -31.34
CA LEU A 756 32.25 13.84 -31.06
C LEU A 756 31.19 13.07 -31.84
N ALA A 757 31.39 12.79 -33.11
CA ALA A 757 30.46 11.99 -33.93
C ALA A 757 30.33 10.56 -33.39
N TYR A 758 31.43 9.92 -32.97
CA TYR A 758 31.41 8.57 -32.38
C TYR A 758 30.66 8.55 -31.07
N HIS A 759 30.85 9.54 -30.19
CA HIS A 759 30.06 9.68 -28.95
C HIS A 759 28.59 9.90 -29.23
N LYS A 760 28.24 10.76 -30.21
CA LYS A 760 26.83 10.97 -30.60
C LYS A 760 26.18 9.70 -31.12
N THR A 761 26.89 8.86 -31.86
CA THR A 761 26.35 7.57 -32.32
C THR A 761 26.12 6.61 -31.17
N ALA A 762 27.01 6.54 -30.18
CA ALA A 762 26.82 5.73 -29.00
C ALA A 762 25.62 6.22 -28.14
N ILE A 763 25.50 7.54 -27.96
CA ILE A 763 24.35 8.15 -27.27
C ILE A 763 23.05 7.85 -28.01
N PHE A 764 23.04 7.91 -29.36
CA PHE A 764 21.84 7.59 -30.15
C PHE A 764 21.35 6.17 -29.87
N PHE A 765 22.22 5.16 -29.88
CA PHE A 765 21.85 3.79 -29.53
C PHE A 765 21.37 3.65 -28.10
N SER A 766 22.08 4.23 -27.16
CA SER A 766 21.73 4.25 -25.76
C SER A 766 20.37 4.92 -25.52
N ALA A 767 20.16 6.11 -26.09
CA ALA A 767 18.91 6.85 -25.96
C ALA A 767 17.71 6.08 -26.56
N VAL A 768 17.86 5.53 -27.77
CA VAL A 768 16.78 4.77 -28.42
C VAL A 768 16.41 3.54 -27.61
N THR A 769 17.39 2.76 -27.15
CA THR A 769 17.11 1.57 -26.32
C THR A 769 16.43 1.94 -25.02
N LEU A 770 16.87 2.99 -24.36
CA LEU A 770 16.28 3.44 -23.11
C LEU A 770 14.87 4.05 -23.31
N ILE A 771 14.68 4.86 -24.37
CA ILE A 771 13.36 5.39 -24.73
C ILE A 771 12.38 4.25 -25.02
N VAL A 772 12.79 3.21 -25.76
CA VAL A 772 11.94 2.04 -26.04
C VAL A 772 11.57 1.33 -24.74
N THR A 773 12.54 1.11 -23.85
CA THR A 773 12.30 0.45 -22.57
C THR A 773 11.34 1.26 -21.68
N VAL A 774 11.54 2.56 -21.56
CA VAL A 774 10.68 3.44 -20.75
C VAL A 774 9.31 3.60 -21.40
N SER A 775 9.23 3.70 -22.74
CA SER A 775 7.96 3.81 -23.45
C SER A 775 7.07 2.58 -23.23
N SER A 776 7.65 1.38 -23.06
CA SER A 776 6.85 0.18 -22.78
C SER A 776 6.11 0.28 -21.47
N MET A 777 6.66 0.97 -20.47
CA MET A 777 6.01 1.18 -19.16
C MET A 777 4.82 2.14 -19.24
N VAL A 778 4.78 3.03 -20.24
CA VAL A 778 3.61 3.92 -20.47
C VAL A 778 2.37 3.11 -20.86
N PHE A 779 2.56 1.93 -21.42
CA PHE A 779 1.49 0.98 -21.78
C PHE A 779 1.14 0.00 -20.66
N ALA A 780 1.80 0.09 -19.51
CA ALA A 780 1.42 -0.70 -18.33
C ALA A 780 -0.01 -0.34 -17.89
N VAL A 781 -0.74 -1.33 -17.41
CA VAL A 781 -2.08 -1.13 -16.86
C VAL A 781 -1.98 -0.59 -15.43
N HIS A 782 -0.97 -1.04 -14.68
CA HIS A 782 -0.76 -0.61 -13.30
C HIS A 782 -0.44 0.90 -13.21
N PRO A 783 -1.25 1.71 -12.47
CA PRO A 783 -1.14 3.17 -12.47
C PRO A 783 0.24 3.69 -12.07
N ALA A 784 0.85 3.10 -11.05
CA ALA A 784 2.17 3.51 -10.56
C ALA A 784 3.26 3.30 -11.61
N ILE A 785 3.30 2.13 -12.28
CA ILE A 785 4.28 1.81 -13.32
C ILE A 785 4.10 2.77 -14.51
N LYS A 786 2.87 3.01 -14.93
CA LYS A 786 2.51 3.93 -16.01
C LYS A 786 2.94 5.36 -15.70
N SER A 787 2.71 5.84 -14.50
CA SER A 787 3.08 7.19 -14.05
C SER A 787 4.60 7.41 -14.09
N VAL A 788 5.38 6.46 -13.58
CA VAL A 788 6.86 6.49 -13.65
C VAL A 788 7.34 6.44 -15.09
N GLY A 789 6.72 5.57 -15.91
CA GLY A 789 7.06 5.44 -17.33
C GLY A 789 6.87 6.75 -18.10
N PHE A 790 5.71 7.39 -17.97
CA PHE A 790 5.40 8.65 -18.65
C PHE A 790 6.36 9.78 -18.24
N SER A 791 6.49 10.02 -16.95
CA SER A 791 7.31 11.11 -16.43
C SER A 791 8.81 10.93 -16.76
N THR A 792 9.30 9.69 -16.69
CA THR A 792 10.68 9.35 -17.08
C THR A 792 10.90 9.55 -18.59
N LEU A 793 9.92 9.17 -19.42
CA LEU A 793 10.00 9.35 -20.88
C LEU A 793 10.14 10.82 -21.27
N VAL A 794 9.33 11.71 -20.66
CA VAL A 794 9.42 13.17 -20.89
C VAL A 794 10.80 13.68 -20.49
N GLY A 795 11.27 13.29 -19.30
CA GLY A 795 12.59 13.70 -18.80
C GLY A 795 13.75 13.25 -19.69
N LEU A 796 13.70 11.99 -20.09
CA LEU A 796 14.76 11.41 -20.94
C LEU A 796 14.80 12.03 -22.34
N LEU A 797 13.64 12.18 -22.98
CA LEU A 797 13.55 12.84 -24.30
C LEU A 797 14.08 14.27 -24.23
N SER A 798 13.70 15.03 -23.20
CA SER A 798 14.20 16.40 -23.02
C SER A 798 15.70 16.43 -22.76
N ALA A 799 16.25 15.55 -21.92
CA ALA A 799 17.69 15.47 -21.64
C ALA A 799 18.50 15.15 -22.91
N VAL A 800 18.04 14.20 -23.71
CA VAL A 800 18.68 13.85 -25.00
C VAL A 800 18.66 15.05 -25.95
N ILE A 801 17.50 15.65 -26.20
CA ILE A 801 17.34 16.78 -27.12
C ILE A 801 18.21 17.97 -26.68
N LEU A 802 18.18 18.31 -25.40
CA LEU A 802 18.97 19.41 -24.87
C LEU A 802 20.47 19.17 -24.97
N SER A 803 20.92 17.93 -24.69
CA SER A 803 22.33 17.56 -24.82
C SER A 803 22.80 17.54 -26.27
N TYR A 804 21.94 17.14 -27.23
CA TYR A 804 22.29 17.09 -28.63
C TYR A 804 22.28 18.44 -29.35
N VAL A 805 21.33 19.32 -28.98
CA VAL A 805 21.06 20.57 -29.70
C VAL A 805 21.54 21.77 -28.95
N LEU A 806 21.03 21.95 -27.72
CA LEU A 806 21.23 23.18 -26.97
C LEU A 806 22.64 23.26 -26.39
N GLN A 807 23.15 22.21 -25.80
CA GLN A 807 24.47 22.18 -25.18
C GLN A 807 25.61 22.51 -26.17
N PRO A 808 25.73 21.91 -27.39
CA PRO A 808 26.73 22.30 -28.36
C PRO A 808 26.54 23.72 -28.92
N ALA A 809 25.28 24.18 -29.05
CA ALA A 809 24.99 25.53 -29.53
C ALA A 809 25.48 26.59 -28.51
N VAL A 810 25.21 26.39 -27.22
CA VAL A 810 25.68 27.29 -26.15
C VAL A 810 27.21 27.22 -26.00
N TYR A 811 27.78 26.02 -26.06
CA TYR A 811 29.26 25.86 -26.03
C TYR A 811 29.97 26.68 -27.14
N ARG A 812 29.48 26.61 -28.36
CA ARG A 812 30.07 27.39 -29.49
C ARG A 812 29.84 28.89 -29.34
N TRP A 813 28.64 29.28 -28.87
CA TRP A 813 28.35 30.69 -28.64
C TRP A 813 29.32 31.30 -27.61
N LEU A 814 29.58 30.59 -26.52
CA LEU A 814 30.48 31.02 -25.46
C LEU A 814 32.00 31.01 -25.85
N ASN A 815 32.37 30.20 -26.84
CA ASN A 815 33.75 30.07 -27.32
C ASN A 815 34.02 30.80 -28.64
N ARG A 816 33.03 31.54 -29.19
CA ARG A 816 33.10 32.21 -30.49
C ARG A 816 34.26 33.22 -30.57
N ASN A 817 34.64 33.85 -29.49
CA ASN A 817 35.75 34.83 -29.41
C ASN A 817 37.15 34.18 -29.27
N LYS A 818 37.23 32.84 -29.18
CA LYS A 818 38.51 32.12 -29.15
C LYS A 818 38.89 31.53 -30.52
N GLU A 819 37.94 31.46 -31.43
CA GLU A 819 38.13 30.94 -32.79
C GLU A 819 38.25 32.08 -33.84
N ALA A 820 37.89 33.33 -33.48
CA ALA A 820 38.18 34.56 -34.21
C ALA A 820 39.50 35.18 -33.73
#